data_f830591f5de09ad082fc3ca432ef9425
#
_entry.id   f830591f5de09ad082fc3ca432ef9425
#
_cell.length_a   1.000
_cell.length_b   1.000
_cell.length_c   1.000
_cell.angle_alpha   90.00
_cell.angle_beta   90.00
_cell.angle_gamma   90.00
#
_symmetry.space_group_name_H-M   'P 1'
#
loop_
_entity.id
_entity.type
_entity.pdbx_description
1 polymer ?
#
loop_
_entity_poly.entity_id
_entity_poly.type
_entity_poly.pdbx_seq_one_letter_code
_entity_poly.pdbx_strand_id
1 'polypeptide(L)'
;MFSVQYENQKFTLGEGTNAVITLCPAKIECNGKEITGTAVYDLEKGEICTKIASLTVRDTYTNAGDGLYKVLRVIENGGTNTLTFRDIFEVQTAFAPARYLIPCVNYNGNDGCRENTPTGLTRDGEAWIFAYDRTGIPACTLCENKNFGSAIFAADDSESSLRSACSLVKNANGTFTQRIYHPVVEAPYTYSSKNILTERYDEYTTLKPGETFTAAMYVFACVPMYENYAAANLLDHAADVFSLALDPCLTPKQVWDLGIDYAKALLYDYKGHKMIITHFAPRLFRSQHGAAITPEEMQRRLRDPYYTEIGRFDERFEMGWADQGLLNARMLAADAIERGDKEMLDTAIGIFESWADKQQKNGLLRTQFQQYYEAEAYDFANPDVCNFGWGAAEMSRMYTMLREHGIEKPKFRDFAVKLCDFFCEHYSDKYGFGKSWTLEGECVMPNGSIGGFLALGMLETYRVTKDKKYLDTAIKACNFYYNRDLDKFICSAGALDCQSIDKETAYPFIYVSLILFEETGEQIYLDRAKKAAYYFFSWAFHYDVLYGEDSEFTQYGYHTKGGTAISTEHHAIDSWGSAAVTPFLLLAHYTGDDRWVKRAHAMWANAIQGIASEDNRTFHGQMRPLGSQNEGFFQCRWTKYRPTCEERGHYNDCLCAWSGAYRMMTLYDQKVNEKVKDMFLERK
;
A
#
# COMPACT_ATOMS: atom_id res chain seq x y z
N MET A 1 28.88 15.43 -3.63
CA MET A 1 27.81 16.42 -3.93
C MET A 1 27.42 16.25 -5.39
N PHE A 2 26.15 16.02 -5.66
CA PHE A 2 25.64 15.91 -7.03
C PHE A 2 25.51 17.30 -7.67
N SER A 3 25.90 17.41 -8.93
CA SER A 3 25.82 18.67 -9.70
C SER A 3 25.54 18.39 -11.18
N VAL A 4 24.94 19.39 -11.83
CA VAL A 4 24.76 19.36 -13.28
C VAL A 4 26.08 19.76 -13.94
N GLN A 5 26.49 19.02 -14.98
CA GLN A 5 27.75 19.18 -15.68
C GLN A 5 27.52 19.10 -17.19
N TYR A 6 28.39 19.74 -17.96
CA TYR A 6 28.38 19.67 -19.41
C TYR A 6 29.75 19.24 -19.93
N GLU A 7 29.83 18.02 -20.40
CA GLU A 7 31.04 17.46 -20.96
C GLU A 7 30.72 16.64 -22.21
N ASN A 8 31.61 16.67 -23.20
CA ASN A 8 31.48 15.90 -24.44
C ASN A 8 30.12 16.07 -25.15
N GLN A 9 29.62 17.30 -25.17
CA GLN A 9 28.30 17.67 -25.75
C GLN A 9 27.09 16.99 -25.05
N LYS A 10 27.25 16.58 -23.79
CA LYS A 10 26.19 16.01 -22.96
C LYS A 10 26.00 16.81 -21.68
N PHE A 11 24.76 17.02 -21.34
CA PHE A 11 24.37 17.60 -20.07
C PHE A 11 24.05 16.46 -19.11
N THR A 12 24.76 16.38 -18.00
CA THR A 12 24.65 15.25 -17.06
C THR A 12 24.45 15.73 -15.63
N LEU A 13 23.75 14.93 -14.84
CA LEU A 13 23.72 15.04 -13.37
C LEU A 13 24.58 13.92 -12.79
N GLY A 14 25.56 14.28 -11.96
CA GLY A 14 26.50 13.30 -11.42
C GLY A 14 27.24 13.77 -10.17
N GLU A 15 28.04 12.87 -9.60
CA GLU A 15 28.88 13.13 -8.47
C GLU A 15 30.36 13.08 -8.85
N GLY A 16 31.06 14.22 -8.69
CA GLY A 16 32.45 14.35 -9.17
C GLY A 16 32.50 14.16 -10.70
N THR A 17 33.30 13.19 -11.16
CA THR A 17 33.40 12.82 -12.59
C THR A 17 32.43 11.71 -13.00
N ASN A 18 31.61 11.17 -12.08
CA ASN A 18 30.70 10.08 -12.36
C ASN A 18 29.33 10.62 -12.77
N ALA A 19 29.02 10.57 -14.07
CA ALA A 19 27.67 10.84 -14.54
C ALA A 19 26.70 9.73 -14.05
N VAL A 20 25.56 10.12 -13.50
CA VAL A 20 24.48 9.22 -13.07
C VAL A 20 23.31 9.31 -14.02
N ILE A 21 22.97 10.50 -14.48
CA ILE A 21 21.88 10.80 -15.39
C ILE A 21 22.40 11.62 -16.57
N THR A 22 22.03 11.24 -17.77
CA THR A 22 22.17 12.07 -18.98
C THR A 22 20.86 12.79 -19.23
N LEU A 23 20.87 14.12 -19.29
CA LEU A 23 19.72 14.95 -19.60
C LEU A 23 19.56 15.01 -21.14
N CYS A 24 18.35 14.78 -21.62
CA CYS A 24 18.07 14.66 -23.05
C CYS A 24 17.43 15.94 -23.61
N PRO A 25 17.59 16.22 -24.92
CA PRO A 25 16.79 17.23 -25.62
C PRO A 25 15.29 16.91 -25.49
N ALA A 26 14.45 17.95 -25.47
CA ALA A 26 13.01 17.76 -25.46
C ALA A 26 12.52 16.99 -26.70
N LYS A 27 11.45 16.23 -26.47
CA LYS A 27 10.77 15.42 -27.49
C LYS A 27 9.26 15.69 -27.40
N ILE A 28 8.58 15.60 -28.52
CA ILE A 28 7.11 15.63 -28.58
C ILE A 28 6.57 14.42 -29.33
N GLU A 29 5.37 14.03 -29.05
CA GLU A 29 4.57 13.14 -29.90
C GLU A 29 3.53 13.97 -30.66
N CYS A 30 3.52 13.85 -31.95
CA CYS A 30 2.56 14.53 -32.82
C CYS A 30 2.07 13.54 -33.90
N ASN A 31 0.75 13.37 -34.00
CA ASN A 31 0.12 12.39 -34.90
C ASN A 31 0.72 10.97 -34.77
N GLY A 32 0.94 10.51 -33.52
CA GLY A 32 1.50 9.19 -33.22
C GLY A 32 2.98 9.01 -33.56
N LYS A 33 3.70 10.10 -33.81
CA LYS A 33 5.15 10.07 -34.10
C LYS A 33 5.93 10.90 -33.10
N GLU A 34 6.97 10.32 -32.53
CA GLU A 34 7.93 11.03 -31.69
C GLU A 34 8.89 11.86 -32.58
N ILE A 35 9.06 13.13 -32.20
CA ILE A 35 9.96 14.09 -32.86
C ILE A 35 10.90 14.65 -31.81
N THR A 36 12.20 14.42 -31.95
CA THR A 36 13.26 14.99 -31.13
C THR A 36 13.78 16.27 -31.71
N GLY A 37 13.95 17.30 -30.90
CA GLY A 37 14.48 18.59 -31.36
C GLY A 37 15.99 18.69 -31.32
N THR A 38 16.49 19.85 -31.77
CA THR A 38 17.90 20.25 -31.65
C THR A 38 18.06 21.13 -30.42
N ALA A 39 18.95 20.72 -29.51
CA ALA A 39 19.15 21.42 -28.22
C ALA A 39 20.40 22.29 -28.22
N VAL A 40 20.30 23.39 -27.48
CA VAL A 40 21.41 24.26 -27.06
C VAL A 40 21.45 24.24 -25.53
N TYR A 41 22.63 24.09 -24.96
CA TYR A 41 22.87 23.99 -23.53
C TYR A 41 23.50 25.27 -23.00
N ASP A 42 22.91 25.90 -22.00
CA ASP A 42 23.41 27.08 -21.29
C ASP A 42 23.68 26.74 -19.84
N LEU A 43 24.95 26.47 -19.52
CA LEU A 43 25.39 26.09 -18.17
C LEU A 43 25.27 27.22 -17.16
N GLU A 44 25.45 28.49 -17.58
CA GLU A 44 25.37 29.64 -16.68
C GLU A 44 23.94 29.84 -16.17
N LYS A 45 22.97 29.55 -17.05
CA LYS A 45 21.54 29.62 -16.71
C LYS A 45 20.97 28.30 -16.18
N GLY A 46 21.71 27.20 -16.28
CA GLY A 46 21.18 25.85 -16.01
C GLY A 46 20.03 25.50 -16.95
N GLU A 47 20.14 25.80 -18.24
CA GLU A 47 19.04 25.73 -19.20
C GLU A 47 19.38 24.82 -20.39
N ILE A 48 18.41 24.00 -20.79
CA ILE A 48 18.39 23.32 -22.09
C ILE A 48 17.29 23.93 -22.93
N CYS A 49 17.65 24.57 -24.04
CA CYS A 49 16.71 25.12 -25.02
C CYS A 49 16.65 24.21 -26.25
N THR A 50 15.51 23.57 -26.50
CA THR A 50 15.27 22.67 -27.62
C THR A 50 14.33 23.30 -28.63
N LYS A 51 14.66 23.23 -29.91
CA LYS A 51 13.79 23.63 -31.03
C LYS A 51 13.21 22.40 -31.71
N ILE A 52 11.87 22.36 -31.79
CA ILE A 52 11.12 21.30 -32.48
C ILE A 52 10.12 21.95 -33.43
N ALA A 53 10.44 22.00 -34.73
CA ALA A 53 9.65 22.75 -35.71
C ALA A 53 9.42 24.21 -35.26
N SER A 54 8.17 24.64 -35.03
CA SER A 54 7.85 25.97 -34.53
C SER A 54 7.82 26.09 -33.01
N LEU A 55 7.99 24.98 -32.29
CA LEU A 55 8.03 24.98 -30.83
C LEU A 55 9.42 25.34 -30.31
N THR A 56 9.44 26.14 -29.23
CA THR A 56 10.63 26.35 -28.42
C THR A 56 10.36 25.75 -27.03
N VAL A 57 11.15 24.77 -26.66
CA VAL A 57 11.07 24.12 -25.31
C VAL A 57 12.27 24.57 -24.49
N ARG A 58 12.02 25.14 -23.32
CA ARG A 58 13.05 25.53 -22.34
C ARG A 58 12.88 24.74 -21.08
N ASP A 59 13.93 24.02 -20.68
CA ASP A 59 14.04 23.30 -19.43
C ASP A 59 15.05 24.01 -18.53
N THR A 60 14.58 24.62 -17.45
CA THR A 60 15.42 25.29 -16.46
C THR A 60 15.59 24.41 -15.23
N TYR A 61 16.84 24.05 -14.90
CA TYR A 61 17.21 23.15 -13.81
C TYR A 61 17.63 23.98 -12.57
N THR A 62 16.90 23.83 -11.48
CA THR A 62 17.19 24.49 -10.21
C THR A 62 17.50 23.44 -9.15
N ASN A 63 18.62 23.57 -8.44
CA ASN A 63 19.00 22.70 -7.34
C ASN A 63 17.97 22.84 -6.21
N ALA A 64 17.34 21.72 -5.82
CA ALA A 64 16.32 21.65 -4.77
C ALA A 64 16.78 20.83 -3.54
N GLY A 65 18.03 20.38 -3.55
CA GLY A 65 18.59 19.59 -2.46
C GLY A 65 19.70 18.65 -2.93
N ASP A 66 20.16 17.75 -2.05
CA ASP A 66 21.25 16.82 -2.38
C ASP A 66 20.83 15.83 -3.46
N GLY A 67 21.31 16.05 -4.67
CA GLY A 67 21.00 15.26 -5.85
C GLY A 67 19.60 15.49 -6.46
N LEU A 68 18.79 16.38 -5.89
CA LEU A 68 17.44 16.72 -6.37
C LEU A 68 17.47 18.03 -7.15
N TYR A 69 16.92 18.01 -8.35
CA TYR A 69 16.75 19.20 -9.20
C TYR A 69 15.30 19.35 -9.63
N LYS A 70 14.72 20.53 -9.39
CA LYS A 70 13.44 20.92 -10.00
C LYS A 70 13.69 21.40 -11.42
N VAL A 71 12.92 20.90 -12.36
CA VAL A 71 12.96 21.29 -13.77
C VAL A 71 11.66 22.02 -14.10
N LEU A 72 11.77 23.26 -14.52
CA LEU A 72 10.65 24.01 -15.07
C LEU A 72 10.73 23.96 -16.60
N ARG A 73 9.76 23.31 -17.22
CA ARG A 73 9.63 23.23 -18.69
C ARG A 73 8.60 24.25 -19.18
N VAL A 74 9.01 25.07 -20.13
CA VAL A 74 8.15 26.03 -20.84
C VAL A 74 8.18 25.70 -22.33
N ILE A 75 7.02 25.46 -22.93
CA ILE A 75 6.86 25.19 -24.38
C ILE A 75 6.08 26.34 -24.98
N GLU A 76 6.67 27.03 -25.95
CA GLU A 76 6.09 28.16 -26.66
C GLU A 76 5.85 27.79 -28.13
N ASN A 77 4.66 28.05 -28.66
CA ASN A 77 4.38 27.95 -30.09
C ASN A 77 4.68 29.27 -30.79
N GLY A 78 5.90 29.41 -31.31
CA GLY A 78 6.34 30.58 -32.11
C GLY A 78 5.89 30.54 -33.58
N GLY A 79 5.09 29.58 -34.00
CA GLY A 79 4.60 29.41 -35.37
C GLY A 79 3.34 30.20 -35.65
N THR A 80 2.79 29.98 -36.86
CA THR A 80 1.54 30.60 -37.33
C THR A 80 0.33 29.65 -37.26
N ASN A 81 0.55 28.37 -36.99
CA ASN A 81 -0.49 27.34 -36.92
C ASN A 81 -0.70 26.83 -35.50
N THR A 82 -1.92 26.42 -35.19
CA THR A 82 -2.24 25.68 -33.95
C THR A 82 -1.61 24.29 -34.04
N LEU A 83 -0.97 23.86 -32.96
CA LEU A 83 -0.32 22.55 -32.83
C LEU A 83 -0.98 21.74 -31.71
N THR A 84 -1.25 20.46 -31.99
CA THR A 84 -1.71 19.48 -31.02
C THR A 84 -0.62 18.42 -30.86
N PHE A 85 -0.14 18.22 -29.63
CA PHE A 85 0.97 17.33 -29.33
C PHE A 85 0.88 16.83 -27.89
N ARG A 86 1.70 15.82 -27.58
CA ARG A 86 2.04 15.40 -26.23
C ARG A 86 3.52 15.69 -25.99
N ASP A 87 3.84 16.36 -24.90
CA ASP A 87 5.21 16.59 -24.47
C ASP A 87 5.80 15.32 -23.87
N ILE A 88 7.09 15.09 -24.11
CA ILE A 88 7.86 13.98 -23.54
C ILE A 88 9.15 14.55 -22.94
N PHE A 89 9.20 14.56 -21.60
CA PHE A 89 10.44 14.80 -20.88
C PHE A 89 11.15 13.46 -20.69
N GLU A 90 12.43 13.38 -21.04
CA GLU A 90 13.19 12.15 -20.87
C GLU A 90 14.61 12.39 -20.34
N VAL A 91 15.06 11.46 -19.53
CA VAL A 91 16.45 11.32 -19.10
C VAL A 91 16.92 9.90 -19.32
N GLN A 92 18.25 9.71 -19.46
CA GLN A 92 18.84 8.38 -19.55
C GLN A 92 19.73 8.10 -18.37
N THR A 93 19.70 6.88 -17.82
CA THR A 93 20.71 6.45 -16.85
C THR A 93 22.07 6.40 -17.53
N ALA A 94 23.11 6.91 -16.87
CA ALA A 94 24.49 6.79 -17.37
C ALA A 94 25.12 5.46 -16.93
N PHE A 95 24.37 4.60 -16.27
CA PHE A 95 24.76 3.26 -15.81
C PHE A 95 23.73 2.22 -16.28
N ALA A 96 24.10 0.95 -16.26
CA ALA A 96 23.17 -0.15 -16.46
C ALA A 96 22.45 -0.46 -15.12
N PRO A 97 21.15 -0.21 -15.01
CA PRO A 97 20.38 -0.54 -13.81
C PRO A 97 20.30 -2.05 -13.59
N ALA A 98 20.50 -2.47 -12.35
CA ALA A 98 20.21 -3.83 -11.90
C ALA A 98 18.74 -4.01 -11.49
N ARG A 99 18.09 -2.89 -11.12
CA ARG A 99 16.71 -2.87 -10.63
C ARG A 99 15.99 -1.59 -11.07
N TYR A 100 14.67 -1.65 -11.09
CA TYR A 100 13.82 -0.51 -11.37
C TYR A 100 12.50 -0.59 -10.60
N LEU A 101 11.91 0.58 -10.34
CA LEU A 101 10.69 0.74 -9.56
C LEU A 101 9.80 1.81 -10.18
N ILE A 102 8.52 1.56 -10.18
CA ILE A 102 7.44 2.54 -10.36
C ILE A 102 6.57 2.40 -9.11
N PRO A 103 6.63 3.32 -8.13
CA PRO A 103 5.97 3.17 -6.84
C PRO A 103 4.47 2.84 -6.98
N CYS A 104 3.96 1.89 -6.22
CA CYS A 104 2.60 1.33 -6.28
C CYS A 104 2.27 0.47 -7.52
N VAL A 105 3.11 0.45 -8.55
CA VAL A 105 2.77 -0.16 -9.85
C VAL A 105 3.70 -1.30 -10.22
N ASN A 106 5.00 -1.08 -10.11
CA ASN A 106 5.99 -2.04 -10.62
C ASN A 106 7.22 -2.13 -9.73
N TYR A 107 7.54 -3.34 -9.33
CA TYR A 107 8.68 -3.69 -8.49
C TYR A 107 9.57 -4.67 -9.24
N ASN A 108 10.54 -4.15 -9.99
CA ASN A 108 11.50 -4.90 -10.78
C ASN A 108 10.86 -5.90 -11.77
N GLY A 109 9.82 -5.46 -12.51
CA GLY A 109 9.15 -6.25 -13.54
C GLY A 109 7.96 -7.07 -13.06
N ASN A 110 7.61 -7.02 -11.78
CA ASN A 110 6.49 -7.78 -11.20
C ASN A 110 6.58 -9.28 -11.46
N ASP A 111 7.78 -9.86 -11.31
CA ASP A 111 8.01 -11.27 -11.52
C ASP A 111 7.15 -12.14 -10.59
N GLY A 112 6.56 -13.19 -11.15
CA GLY A 112 5.70 -14.13 -10.41
C GLY A 112 4.24 -13.68 -10.25
N CYS A 113 3.88 -12.49 -10.73
CA CYS A 113 2.49 -12.02 -10.77
C CYS A 113 1.68 -12.71 -11.87
N ARG A 114 0.35 -12.52 -11.83
CA ARG A 114 -0.56 -13.09 -12.82
C ARG A 114 -0.27 -12.61 -14.24
N GLU A 115 -0.75 -13.36 -15.21
CA GLU A 115 -0.81 -12.94 -16.60
C GLU A 115 -1.48 -11.55 -16.72
N ASN A 116 -1.03 -10.76 -17.67
CA ASN A 116 -1.45 -9.37 -17.90
C ASN A 116 -1.10 -8.35 -16.79
N THR A 117 -0.37 -8.71 -15.75
CA THR A 117 0.17 -7.73 -14.81
C THR A 117 1.15 -6.80 -15.56
N PRO A 118 0.96 -5.47 -15.51
CA PRO A 118 1.86 -4.54 -16.17
C PRO A 118 3.29 -4.67 -15.67
N THR A 119 4.24 -4.79 -16.60
CA THR A 119 5.65 -5.09 -16.24
C THR A 119 6.54 -3.84 -16.13
N GLY A 120 6.04 -2.68 -16.49
CA GLY A 120 6.84 -1.44 -16.57
C GLY A 120 7.82 -1.39 -17.76
N LEU A 121 8.36 -2.53 -18.14
CA LEU A 121 9.12 -2.72 -19.38
C LEU A 121 8.29 -3.48 -20.40
N THR A 122 8.65 -3.34 -21.65
CA THR A 122 7.95 -3.99 -22.75
C THR A 122 7.97 -5.52 -22.62
N ARG A 123 6.82 -6.13 -22.45
CA ARG A 123 6.66 -7.59 -22.57
C ARG A 123 6.45 -8.00 -24.02
N ASP A 124 5.71 -7.19 -24.76
CA ASP A 124 5.29 -7.43 -26.15
C ASP A 124 5.90 -6.42 -27.15
N GLY A 125 7.03 -5.76 -26.80
CA GLY A 125 7.69 -4.77 -27.64
C GLY A 125 7.17 -3.34 -27.50
N GLU A 126 6.10 -3.11 -26.70
CA GLU A 126 5.60 -1.78 -26.38
C GLU A 126 5.86 -1.44 -24.92
N ALA A 127 6.27 -0.20 -24.62
CA ALA A 127 6.47 0.27 -23.28
C ALA A 127 5.10 0.47 -22.59
N TRP A 128 4.95 -0.04 -21.38
CA TRP A 128 3.85 0.38 -20.54
C TRP A 128 4.04 1.83 -20.12
N ILE A 129 2.99 2.62 -20.28
CA ILE A 129 2.90 4.01 -19.80
C ILE A 129 1.82 4.05 -18.76
N PHE A 130 2.16 4.55 -17.55
CA PHE A 130 1.28 4.59 -16.41
C PHE A 130 0.88 6.03 -16.10
N ALA A 131 -0.40 6.27 -15.95
CA ALA A 131 -0.92 7.57 -15.55
C ALA A 131 -0.50 7.93 -14.11
N TYR A 132 -0.42 9.22 -13.81
CA TYR A 132 0.01 9.76 -12.52
C TYR A 132 -0.79 9.22 -11.34
N ASP A 133 -2.09 8.98 -11.49
CA ASP A 133 -2.99 8.50 -10.45
C ASP A 133 -2.72 7.03 -10.02
N ARG A 134 -1.87 6.31 -10.78
CA ARG A 134 -1.44 4.95 -10.45
C ARG A 134 -0.25 4.92 -9.49
N THR A 135 0.52 5.98 -9.44
CA THR A 135 1.82 6.00 -8.77
C THR A 135 1.77 6.76 -7.45
N GLY A 136 2.36 6.23 -6.39
CA GLY A 136 2.39 6.87 -5.07
C GLY A 136 3.18 8.18 -5.01
N ILE A 137 4.09 8.38 -5.96
CA ILE A 137 4.76 9.65 -6.27
C ILE A 137 4.39 9.98 -7.72
N PRO A 138 3.93 11.21 -8.07
CA PRO A 138 3.31 11.48 -9.37
C PRO A 138 4.22 11.13 -10.55
N ALA A 139 3.77 10.26 -11.45
CA ALA A 139 4.49 9.83 -12.64
C ALA A 139 5.96 9.47 -12.37
N CYS A 140 6.21 8.74 -11.29
CA CYS A 140 7.57 8.45 -10.82
C CYS A 140 8.14 7.18 -11.42
N THR A 141 9.41 7.25 -11.83
CA THR A 141 10.23 6.07 -12.14
C THR A 141 11.56 6.15 -11.40
N LEU A 142 12.07 5.01 -10.94
CA LEU A 142 13.37 4.87 -10.30
C LEU A 142 14.15 3.72 -10.95
N CYS A 143 15.43 3.96 -11.23
CA CYS A 143 16.40 2.98 -11.67
C CYS A 143 17.59 2.96 -10.72
N GLU A 144 18.11 1.78 -10.37
CA GLU A 144 19.27 1.68 -9.46
C GLU A 144 20.22 0.55 -9.81
N ASN A 145 21.44 0.69 -9.37
CA ASN A 145 22.40 -0.38 -9.15
C ASN A 145 23.04 -0.21 -7.75
N LYS A 146 24.04 -1.02 -7.41
CA LYS A 146 24.68 -0.93 -6.11
C LYS A 146 25.37 0.41 -5.79
N ASN A 147 25.68 1.22 -6.82
CA ASN A 147 26.44 2.46 -6.66
C ASN A 147 25.57 3.72 -6.80
N PHE A 148 24.53 3.67 -7.64
CA PHE A 148 23.76 4.84 -8.02
C PHE A 148 22.27 4.55 -8.12
N GLY A 149 21.46 5.56 -7.76
CA GLY A 149 20.04 5.63 -8.03
C GLY A 149 19.72 6.85 -8.92
N SER A 150 18.77 6.70 -9.84
CA SER A 150 18.24 7.72 -10.73
C SER A 150 16.73 7.69 -10.72
N ALA A 151 16.08 8.81 -10.43
CA ALA A 151 14.63 8.93 -10.51
C ALA A 151 14.18 10.20 -11.20
N ILE A 152 12.98 10.16 -11.78
CA ILE A 152 12.23 11.33 -12.21
C ILE A 152 10.80 11.22 -11.71
N PHE A 153 10.14 12.37 -11.43
CA PHE A 153 8.74 12.42 -11.05
C PHE A 153 8.15 13.80 -11.31
N ALA A 154 6.85 13.87 -11.53
CA ALA A 154 6.15 15.13 -11.77
C ALA A 154 6.00 15.95 -10.47
N ALA A 155 5.88 17.28 -10.58
CA ALA A 155 5.52 18.16 -9.46
C ALA A 155 4.00 18.20 -9.26
N ASP A 156 3.56 18.64 -8.09
CA ASP A 156 2.15 18.89 -7.75
C ASP A 156 1.80 20.37 -7.66
N ASP A 157 2.65 21.24 -8.24
CA ASP A 157 2.52 22.70 -8.18
C ASP A 157 1.46 23.27 -9.14
N SER A 158 0.98 22.49 -10.09
CA SER A 158 -0.07 22.85 -11.04
C SER A 158 -0.75 21.62 -11.61
N GLU A 159 -1.98 21.79 -12.10
CA GLU A 159 -2.70 20.71 -12.80
C GLU A 159 -1.93 20.23 -14.02
N SER A 160 -1.31 21.14 -14.80
CA SER A 160 -0.53 20.78 -15.99
C SER A 160 0.73 19.96 -15.67
N SER A 161 1.34 20.16 -14.50
CA SER A 161 2.45 19.34 -14.02
C SER A 161 1.96 17.98 -13.54
N LEU A 162 0.89 17.96 -12.77
CA LEU A 162 0.40 16.75 -12.10
C LEU A 162 -0.27 15.78 -13.08
N ARG A 163 -1.10 16.27 -14.04
CA ARG A 163 -1.76 15.41 -15.06
C ARG A 163 -0.77 14.87 -16.07
N SER A 164 0.02 13.92 -15.64
CA SER A 164 1.18 13.37 -16.36
C SER A 164 1.11 11.84 -16.41
N ALA A 165 2.08 11.24 -17.05
CA ALA A 165 2.28 9.80 -17.07
C ALA A 165 3.77 9.48 -17.09
N CYS A 166 4.15 8.24 -16.76
CA CYS A 166 5.55 7.81 -16.78
C CYS A 166 5.74 6.48 -17.49
N SER A 167 6.96 6.28 -18.00
CA SER A 167 7.41 4.98 -18.53
C SER A 167 8.89 4.76 -18.33
N LEU A 168 9.29 3.48 -18.47
CA LEU A 168 10.67 3.03 -18.54
C LEU A 168 10.92 2.32 -19.87
N VAL A 169 12.03 2.64 -20.51
CA VAL A 169 12.46 1.99 -21.76
C VAL A 169 13.88 1.46 -21.59
N LYS A 170 14.08 0.17 -21.78
CA LYS A 170 15.42 -0.43 -21.76
C LYS A 170 16.10 -0.23 -23.10
N ASN A 171 17.27 0.39 -23.10
CA ASN A 171 18.06 0.67 -24.28
C ASN A 171 18.92 -0.54 -24.67
N ALA A 172 19.30 -0.63 -25.95
CA ALA A 172 20.13 -1.72 -26.47
C ALA A 172 21.52 -1.83 -25.78
N ASN A 173 22.02 -0.73 -25.22
CA ASN A 173 23.30 -0.69 -24.49
C ASN A 173 23.15 -1.04 -23.00
N GLY A 174 21.96 -1.45 -22.55
CA GLY A 174 21.66 -1.82 -21.17
C GLY A 174 21.33 -0.65 -20.24
N THR A 175 21.42 0.61 -20.69
CA THR A 175 20.91 1.76 -19.93
C THR A 175 19.38 1.85 -20.04
N PHE A 176 18.76 2.73 -19.25
CA PHE A 176 17.33 2.95 -19.29
C PHE A 176 17.01 4.40 -19.61
N THR A 177 15.96 4.62 -20.39
CA THR A 177 15.32 5.92 -20.57
C THR A 177 14.11 6.00 -19.68
N GLN A 178 14.09 7.00 -18.80
CA GLN A 178 12.98 7.35 -17.90
C GLN A 178 12.21 8.49 -18.56
N ARG A 179 10.87 8.40 -18.62
CA ARG A 179 10.03 9.37 -19.34
C ARG A 179 8.89 9.87 -18.47
N ILE A 180 8.58 11.17 -18.60
CA ILE A 180 7.34 11.78 -18.16
C ILE A 180 6.65 12.36 -19.39
N TYR A 181 5.34 12.12 -19.49
CA TYR A 181 4.47 12.60 -20.56
C TYR A 181 3.52 13.65 -20.03
N HIS A 182 3.28 14.72 -20.81
CA HIS A 182 2.25 15.72 -20.54
C HIS A 182 1.44 15.98 -21.83
N PRO A 183 0.11 15.94 -21.77
CA PRO A 183 -0.72 15.47 -20.66
C PRO A 183 -0.73 13.95 -20.51
N VAL A 184 -1.59 13.48 -19.64
CA VAL A 184 -1.71 12.07 -19.23
C VAL A 184 -1.97 11.13 -20.42
N VAL A 185 -1.38 9.95 -20.35
CA VAL A 185 -1.61 8.81 -21.24
C VAL A 185 -1.49 7.53 -20.45
N GLU A 186 -2.26 6.52 -20.81
CA GLU A 186 -2.11 5.16 -20.29
C GLU A 186 -2.15 4.18 -21.47
N ALA A 187 -1.06 3.45 -21.67
CA ALA A 187 -0.83 2.64 -22.86
C ALA A 187 0.08 1.41 -22.55
N PRO A 188 0.04 0.33 -23.37
CA PRO A 188 -0.81 0.13 -24.53
C PRO A 188 -2.29 -0.09 -24.20
N TYR A 189 -2.56 -0.38 -22.92
CA TYR A 189 -3.90 -0.57 -22.36
C TYR A 189 -4.03 0.25 -21.09
N THR A 190 -5.25 0.63 -20.72
CA THR A 190 -5.58 0.87 -19.32
C THR A 190 -6.03 -0.43 -18.67
N TYR A 191 -6.07 -0.49 -17.33
CA TYR A 191 -6.38 -1.72 -16.63
C TYR A 191 -7.11 -1.45 -15.32
N SER A 192 -7.94 -2.40 -14.91
CA SER A 192 -8.63 -2.43 -13.64
C SER A 192 -8.03 -3.45 -12.68
N SER A 193 -8.60 -3.57 -11.50
CA SER A 193 -8.24 -4.59 -10.52
C SER A 193 -8.22 -6.00 -11.13
N LYS A 194 -7.29 -6.85 -10.67
CA LYS A 194 -7.00 -8.18 -11.21
C LYS A 194 -6.58 -8.15 -12.68
N ASN A 195 -5.97 -7.03 -13.12
CA ASN A 195 -5.36 -6.84 -14.43
C ASN A 195 -6.33 -7.08 -15.62
N ILE A 196 -7.57 -6.63 -15.47
CA ILE A 196 -8.52 -6.61 -16.59
C ILE A 196 -8.12 -5.45 -17.50
N LEU A 197 -7.71 -5.78 -18.72
CA LEU A 197 -7.23 -4.81 -19.71
C LEU A 197 -8.39 -4.19 -20.48
N THR A 198 -8.25 -2.89 -20.79
CA THR A 198 -9.17 -2.12 -21.64
C THR A 198 -8.40 -1.25 -22.62
N GLU A 199 -9.12 -0.48 -23.44
CA GLU A 199 -8.50 0.41 -24.44
C GLU A 199 -7.61 1.45 -23.76
N ARG A 200 -6.56 1.86 -24.47
CA ARG A 200 -5.66 2.92 -24.04
C ARG A 200 -6.40 4.24 -23.82
N TYR A 201 -5.83 5.08 -22.98
CA TYR A 201 -6.31 6.42 -22.72
C TYR A 201 -5.28 7.45 -23.19
N ASP A 202 -5.71 8.46 -23.94
CA ASP A 202 -4.85 9.48 -24.54
C ASP A 202 -5.42 10.89 -24.36
N GLU A 203 -4.58 11.80 -23.86
CA GLU A 203 -4.82 13.25 -23.92
C GLU A 203 -3.71 13.95 -24.70
N TYR A 204 -4.02 15.11 -25.28
CA TYR A 204 -3.08 15.93 -26.03
C TYR A 204 -3.25 17.41 -25.67
N THR A 205 -2.13 18.15 -25.61
CA THR A 205 -2.11 19.60 -25.46
C THR A 205 -2.27 20.28 -26.81
N THR A 206 -3.07 21.35 -26.86
CA THR A 206 -3.22 22.18 -28.07
C THR A 206 -2.78 23.61 -27.77
N LEU A 207 -1.80 24.12 -28.52
CA LEU A 207 -1.30 25.49 -28.41
C LEU A 207 -1.55 26.26 -29.71
N LYS A 208 -2.22 27.41 -29.60
CA LYS A 208 -2.31 28.40 -30.69
C LYS A 208 -1.01 29.17 -30.83
N PRO A 209 -0.84 29.91 -31.95
CA PRO A 209 0.30 30.81 -32.14
C PRO A 209 0.48 31.76 -30.96
N GLY A 210 1.68 31.81 -30.38
CA GLY A 210 2.05 32.64 -29.25
C GLY A 210 1.60 32.10 -27.85
N GLU A 211 0.85 31.02 -27.79
CA GLU A 211 0.50 30.40 -26.51
C GLU A 211 1.66 29.55 -25.95
N THR A 212 1.65 29.39 -24.63
CA THR A 212 2.64 28.61 -23.88
C THR A 212 1.98 27.51 -23.07
N PHE A 213 2.70 26.40 -22.91
CA PHE A 213 2.42 25.33 -21.94
C PHE A 213 3.55 25.29 -20.93
N THR A 214 3.23 25.08 -19.66
CA THR A 214 4.23 24.98 -18.59
C THR A 214 3.95 23.77 -17.71
N ALA A 215 5.01 23.01 -17.40
CA ALA A 215 4.98 21.89 -16.46
C ALA A 215 6.28 21.86 -15.65
N ALA A 216 6.19 21.36 -14.41
CA ALA A 216 7.34 21.15 -13.55
C ALA A 216 7.49 19.68 -13.19
N MET A 217 8.74 19.24 -13.04
CA MET A 217 9.11 17.90 -12.67
C MET A 217 10.40 17.89 -11.87
N TYR A 218 10.77 16.76 -11.34
CA TYR A 218 12.02 16.59 -10.60
C TYR A 218 12.90 15.53 -11.26
N VAL A 219 14.20 15.76 -11.19
CA VAL A 219 15.26 14.80 -11.55
C VAL A 219 16.08 14.56 -10.29
N PHE A 220 16.28 13.30 -9.93
CA PHE A 220 16.95 12.91 -8.71
C PHE A 220 18.06 11.88 -8.97
N ALA A 221 19.22 12.12 -8.37
CA ALA A 221 20.34 11.19 -8.38
C ALA A 221 20.86 10.98 -6.97
N CYS A 222 21.18 9.74 -6.59
CA CYS A 222 21.70 9.42 -5.26
C CYS A 222 22.72 8.28 -5.29
N VAL A 223 23.46 8.15 -4.19
CA VAL A 223 24.09 6.90 -3.76
C VAL A 223 23.07 6.17 -2.90
N PRO A 224 22.69 4.92 -3.19
CA PRO A 224 21.69 4.20 -2.41
C PRO A 224 22.06 4.10 -0.92
N MET A 225 21.11 4.41 -0.04
CA MET A 225 21.26 4.32 1.42
C MET A 225 21.63 2.89 1.87
N TYR A 226 21.02 1.91 1.22
CA TYR A 226 21.33 0.48 1.32
C TYR A 226 21.37 -0.11 -0.08
N GLU A 227 22.09 -1.20 -0.28
CA GLU A 227 22.06 -1.94 -1.54
C GLU A 227 20.61 -2.33 -1.89
N ASN A 228 20.17 -2.06 -3.11
CA ASN A 228 18.81 -2.22 -3.63
C ASN A 228 17.74 -1.32 -2.97
N TYR A 229 18.13 -0.21 -2.32
CA TYR A 229 17.24 0.68 -1.58
C TYR A 229 17.43 2.16 -1.95
N ALA A 230 17.74 2.50 -3.19
CA ALA A 230 17.68 3.90 -3.66
C ALA A 230 16.28 4.50 -3.48
N ALA A 231 15.25 3.65 -3.43
CA ALA A 231 13.90 4.05 -3.07
C ALA A 231 13.81 4.73 -1.70
N ALA A 232 14.63 4.34 -0.71
CA ALA A 232 14.64 4.99 0.59
C ALA A 232 15.07 6.46 0.49
N ASN A 233 16.12 6.75 -0.31
CA ASN A 233 16.55 8.12 -0.58
C ASN A 233 15.45 8.93 -1.29
N LEU A 234 14.83 8.33 -2.33
CA LEU A 234 13.74 8.98 -3.08
C LEU A 234 12.55 9.31 -2.17
N LEU A 235 12.12 8.36 -1.33
CA LEU A 235 10.98 8.52 -0.43
C LEU A 235 11.21 9.61 0.63
N ASP A 236 12.45 9.78 1.09
CA ASP A 236 12.81 10.86 2.01
C ASP A 236 12.64 12.23 1.33
N HIS A 237 13.16 12.39 0.10
CA HIS A 237 13.02 13.63 -0.66
C HIS A 237 11.57 13.90 -1.12
N ALA A 238 10.86 12.88 -1.56
CA ALA A 238 9.45 13.02 -1.97
C ALA A 238 8.56 13.46 -0.80
N ALA A 239 8.78 12.92 0.40
CA ALA A 239 8.05 13.33 1.59
C ALA A 239 8.27 14.81 1.98
N ASP A 240 9.47 15.34 1.71
CA ASP A 240 9.80 16.75 1.93
C ASP A 240 9.21 17.64 0.82
N VAL A 241 9.29 17.21 -0.44
CA VAL A 241 8.77 17.94 -1.62
C VAL A 241 7.25 18.09 -1.54
N PHE A 242 6.53 17.00 -1.28
CA PHE A 242 5.05 16.99 -1.33
C PHE A 242 4.38 17.33 0.00
N SER A 243 5.14 17.56 1.07
CA SER A 243 4.61 17.85 2.41
C SER A 243 3.52 16.87 2.84
N LEU A 244 3.89 15.82 3.55
CA LEU A 244 2.96 14.77 4.00
C LEU A 244 1.92 15.23 5.05
N ALA A 245 1.85 16.54 5.35
CA ALA A 245 0.90 17.07 6.31
C ALA A 245 -0.54 16.84 5.83
N LEU A 246 -1.32 16.20 6.68
CA LEU A 246 -2.76 16.00 6.54
C LEU A 246 -3.38 16.05 7.94
N ASP A 247 -4.40 16.89 8.12
CA ASP A 247 -5.08 17.02 9.39
C ASP A 247 -6.09 15.89 9.59
N PRO A 248 -6.09 15.23 10.77
CA PRO A 248 -7.09 14.22 11.09
C PRO A 248 -8.51 14.83 11.16
N CYS A 249 -9.47 14.21 10.48
CA CYS A 249 -10.86 14.69 10.47
C CYS A 249 -11.67 14.29 11.73
N LEU A 250 -11.15 13.36 12.54
CA LEU A 250 -11.76 12.88 13.78
C LEU A 250 -10.72 12.83 14.90
N THR A 251 -11.17 13.07 16.13
CA THR A 251 -10.31 12.92 17.31
C THR A 251 -10.08 11.44 17.64
N PRO A 252 -8.98 11.09 18.32
CA PRO A 252 -8.70 9.72 18.74
C PRO A 252 -9.85 9.08 19.53
N LYS A 253 -10.51 9.87 20.41
CA LYS A 253 -11.68 9.40 21.16
C LYS A 253 -12.86 9.04 20.25
N GLN A 254 -13.17 9.89 19.27
CA GLN A 254 -14.22 9.59 18.29
C GLN A 254 -13.90 8.33 17.48
N VAL A 255 -12.64 8.17 17.02
CA VAL A 255 -12.20 6.98 16.28
C VAL A 255 -12.34 5.72 17.14
N TRP A 256 -11.98 5.78 18.44
CA TRP A 256 -12.15 4.66 19.37
C TRP A 256 -13.61 4.29 19.54
N ASP A 257 -14.45 5.25 19.94
CA ASP A 257 -15.87 5.00 20.20
C ASP A 257 -16.58 4.44 18.94
N LEU A 258 -16.35 5.05 17.77
CA LEU A 258 -16.87 4.55 16.50
C LEU A 258 -16.34 3.15 16.14
N GLY A 259 -15.08 2.86 16.44
CA GLY A 259 -14.49 1.53 16.25
C GLY A 259 -15.18 0.47 17.11
N ILE A 260 -15.44 0.78 18.38
CA ILE A 260 -16.18 -0.09 19.30
C ILE A 260 -17.63 -0.30 18.85
N ASP A 261 -18.31 0.75 18.39
CA ASP A 261 -19.67 0.65 17.87
C ASP A 261 -19.73 -0.27 16.65
N TYR A 262 -18.74 -0.15 15.75
CA TYR A 262 -18.65 -1.02 14.59
C TYR A 262 -18.32 -2.47 14.95
N ALA A 263 -17.38 -2.70 15.85
CA ALA A 263 -17.05 -4.04 16.34
C ALA A 263 -18.26 -4.73 17.00
N LYS A 264 -19.08 -3.97 17.74
CA LYS A 264 -20.36 -4.46 18.29
C LYS A 264 -21.37 -4.79 17.18
N ALA A 265 -21.45 -3.97 16.13
CA ALA A 265 -22.34 -4.23 14.98
C ALA A 265 -21.95 -5.49 14.20
N LEU A 266 -20.66 -5.87 14.22
CA LEU A 266 -20.15 -7.08 13.57
C LEU A 266 -20.41 -8.37 14.38
N LEU A 267 -20.88 -8.26 15.65
CA LEU A 267 -21.22 -9.44 16.46
C LEU A 267 -22.38 -10.21 15.86
N TYR A 268 -22.19 -11.51 15.67
CA TYR A 268 -23.15 -12.40 15.05
C TYR A 268 -23.33 -13.67 15.87
N ASP A 269 -24.58 -14.13 16.00
CA ASP A 269 -24.89 -15.39 16.69
C ASP A 269 -24.62 -16.59 15.79
N TYR A 270 -23.62 -17.39 16.14
CA TYR A 270 -23.27 -18.60 15.45
C TYR A 270 -23.32 -19.81 16.37
N LYS A 271 -24.26 -20.71 16.16
CA LYS A 271 -24.43 -21.95 16.94
C LYS A 271 -24.41 -21.74 18.47
N GLY A 272 -25.03 -20.66 18.94
CA GLY A 272 -25.10 -20.32 20.35
C GLY A 272 -23.89 -19.57 20.91
N HIS A 273 -22.93 -19.18 20.06
CA HIS A 273 -21.78 -18.35 20.40
C HIS A 273 -21.80 -17.04 19.60
N LYS A 274 -21.20 -15.99 20.15
CA LYS A 274 -20.92 -14.77 19.38
C LYS A 274 -19.63 -14.95 18.59
N MET A 275 -19.65 -14.46 17.34
CA MET A 275 -18.47 -14.37 16.46
C MET A 275 -18.46 -13.00 15.79
N ILE A 276 -17.33 -12.59 15.26
CA ILE A 276 -17.20 -11.39 14.44
C ILE A 276 -17.35 -11.80 12.97
N ILE A 277 -18.23 -11.15 12.22
CA ILE A 277 -18.35 -11.36 10.76
C ILE A 277 -17.32 -10.52 10.00
N THR A 278 -16.95 -10.98 8.80
CA THR A 278 -15.88 -10.38 8.00
C THR A 278 -16.21 -8.97 7.55
N HIS A 279 -17.42 -8.72 7.07
CA HIS A 279 -17.82 -7.40 6.59
C HIS A 279 -19.32 -7.27 6.38
N PHE A 280 -19.75 -6.01 6.29
CA PHE A 280 -21.02 -5.63 5.70
C PHE A 280 -20.83 -5.18 4.26
N ALA A 281 -21.79 -5.48 3.40
CA ALA A 281 -21.92 -4.78 2.13
C ALA A 281 -23.40 -4.50 1.89
N PRO A 282 -23.75 -3.36 1.35
CA PRO A 282 -25.10 -3.08 0.92
C PRO A 282 -25.54 -4.13 -0.10
N ARG A 283 -26.54 -4.94 0.23
CA ARG A 283 -27.09 -5.99 -0.65
C ARG A 283 -27.63 -5.45 -1.98
N LEU A 284 -27.77 -4.13 -2.06
CA LEU A 284 -28.32 -3.45 -3.21
C LEU A 284 -27.50 -3.66 -4.49
N PHE A 285 -26.19 -3.65 -4.39
CA PHE A 285 -25.29 -3.56 -5.54
C PHE A 285 -24.69 -4.90 -6.00
N ARG A 286 -24.87 -5.99 -5.24
CA ARG A 286 -24.26 -7.29 -5.59
C ARG A 286 -25.30 -8.37 -5.83
N SER A 287 -25.10 -9.17 -6.88
CA SER A 287 -25.68 -10.50 -6.97
C SER A 287 -24.87 -11.47 -6.10
N GLN A 288 -25.48 -12.57 -5.66
CA GLN A 288 -24.82 -13.64 -4.90
C GLN A 288 -23.58 -14.24 -5.58
N HIS A 289 -23.39 -13.99 -6.87
CA HIS A 289 -22.30 -14.53 -7.69
C HIS A 289 -21.45 -13.45 -8.37
N GLY A 290 -21.50 -12.20 -7.89
CA GLY A 290 -20.75 -11.09 -8.49
C GLY A 290 -21.19 -10.71 -9.92
N ALA A 291 -22.36 -11.17 -10.37
CA ALA A 291 -22.91 -10.78 -11.66
C ALA A 291 -23.51 -9.37 -11.62
N ALA A 292 -23.49 -8.67 -12.75
CA ALA A 292 -24.14 -7.36 -12.88
C ALA A 292 -25.62 -7.44 -12.53
N ILE A 293 -26.07 -6.47 -11.77
CA ILE A 293 -27.49 -6.30 -11.47
C ILE A 293 -28.09 -5.49 -12.63
N THR A 294 -29.14 -5.99 -13.23
CA THR A 294 -29.83 -5.23 -14.29
C THR A 294 -30.49 -3.98 -13.72
N PRO A 295 -30.73 -2.92 -14.54
CA PRO A 295 -31.44 -1.74 -14.09
C PRO A 295 -32.82 -2.04 -13.46
N GLU A 296 -33.52 -3.03 -13.99
CA GLU A 296 -34.81 -3.48 -13.47
C GLU A 296 -34.70 -4.12 -12.10
N GLU A 297 -33.69 -4.99 -11.91
CA GLU A 297 -33.41 -5.62 -10.63
C GLU A 297 -32.97 -4.58 -9.61
N MET A 298 -32.17 -3.60 -10.00
CA MET A 298 -31.77 -2.48 -9.13
C MET A 298 -33.01 -1.71 -8.66
N GLN A 299 -33.93 -1.36 -9.57
CA GLN A 299 -35.18 -0.66 -9.22
C GLN A 299 -36.06 -1.50 -8.29
N ARG A 300 -36.09 -2.81 -8.47
CA ARG A 300 -36.80 -3.73 -7.57
C ARG A 300 -36.20 -3.69 -6.17
N ARG A 301 -34.86 -3.81 -6.06
CA ARG A 301 -34.13 -3.82 -4.78
C ARG A 301 -34.27 -2.50 -4.01
N LEU A 302 -34.27 -1.37 -4.72
CA LEU A 302 -34.47 -0.05 -4.10
C LEU A 302 -35.83 0.09 -3.37
N ARG A 303 -36.78 -0.77 -3.66
CA ARG A 303 -38.12 -0.77 -3.04
C ARG A 303 -38.31 -1.85 -1.97
N ASP A 304 -37.31 -2.71 -1.81
CA ASP A 304 -37.38 -3.86 -0.91
C ASP A 304 -36.53 -3.59 0.35
N PRO A 305 -37.13 -3.51 1.55
CA PRO A 305 -36.41 -3.28 2.80
C PRO A 305 -35.26 -4.25 3.04
N TYR A 306 -35.37 -5.49 2.57
CA TYR A 306 -34.29 -6.47 2.67
C TYR A 306 -32.98 -6.02 2.03
N TYR A 307 -33.05 -5.22 0.97
CA TYR A 307 -31.89 -4.69 0.28
C TYR A 307 -31.51 -3.27 0.70
N THR A 308 -32.45 -2.49 1.23
CA THR A 308 -32.23 -1.08 1.59
C THR A 308 -31.82 -0.90 3.05
N GLU A 309 -32.13 -1.86 3.91
CA GLU A 309 -31.58 -1.88 5.26
C GLU A 309 -30.10 -2.28 5.25
N ILE A 310 -29.36 -1.89 6.30
CA ILE A 310 -27.95 -2.29 6.47
C ILE A 310 -27.89 -3.82 6.54
N GLY A 311 -27.56 -4.43 5.40
CA GLY A 311 -27.54 -5.88 5.26
C GLY A 311 -26.17 -6.47 5.54
N ARG A 312 -26.15 -7.61 6.21
CA ARG A 312 -24.96 -8.46 6.29
C ARG A 312 -24.73 -9.07 4.92
N PHE A 313 -23.53 -8.86 4.39
CA PHE A 313 -23.21 -9.34 3.06
C PHE A 313 -22.63 -10.75 3.07
N ASP A 314 -21.72 -11.02 4.02
CA ASP A 314 -20.98 -12.28 4.11
C ASP A 314 -20.92 -12.71 5.57
N GLU A 315 -21.61 -13.80 5.88
CA GLU A 315 -21.59 -14.43 7.21
C GLU A 315 -20.37 -15.34 7.36
N ARG A 316 -19.25 -14.90 6.80
CA ARG A 316 -17.96 -15.53 6.95
C ARG A 316 -17.29 -15.05 8.23
N PHE A 317 -16.59 -15.96 8.86
CA PHE A 317 -15.79 -15.71 10.05
C PHE A 317 -14.33 -16.03 9.72
N GLU A 318 -13.46 -15.10 10.06
CA GLU A 318 -12.04 -15.25 9.83
C GLU A 318 -11.25 -14.79 11.06
N MET A 319 -10.21 -15.55 11.41
CA MET A 319 -9.47 -15.32 12.64
C MET A 319 -8.61 -14.06 12.60
N GLY A 320 -7.94 -13.84 11.47
CA GLY A 320 -7.10 -12.69 11.18
C GLY A 320 -7.49 -12.00 9.87
N TRP A 321 -6.55 -11.61 9.07
CA TRP A 321 -6.60 -10.97 7.75
C TRP A 321 -7.79 -10.00 7.57
N ALA A 322 -8.80 -10.35 6.74
CA ALA A 322 -9.90 -9.45 6.38
C ALA A 322 -10.93 -9.26 7.50
N ASP A 323 -11.08 -10.23 8.38
CA ASP A 323 -12.01 -10.15 9.51
C ASP A 323 -11.36 -9.48 10.72
N GLN A 324 -10.09 -9.81 10.97
CA GLN A 324 -9.46 -9.45 12.24
C GLN A 324 -10.35 -9.79 13.45
N GLY A 325 -11.00 -10.97 13.39
CA GLY A 325 -12.01 -11.39 14.36
C GLY A 325 -11.48 -11.42 15.79
N LEU A 326 -10.25 -11.93 15.98
CA LEU A 326 -9.60 -11.93 17.29
C LEU A 326 -9.14 -10.54 17.71
N LEU A 327 -8.63 -9.71 16.80
CA LEU A 327 -8.22 -8.35 17.13
C LEU A 327 -9.44 -7.49 17.53
N ASN A 328 -10.53 -7.54 16.76
CA ASN A 328 -11.78 -6.86 17.13
C ASN A 328 -12.27 -7.31 18.52
N ALA A 329 -12.27 -8.62 18.79
CA ALA A 329 -12.68 -9.15 20.08
C ALA A 329 -11.74 -8.69 21.23
N ARG A 330 -10.43 -8.61 21.01
CA ARG A 330 -9.49 -8.08 22.02
C ARG A 330 -9.73 -6.58 22.28
N MET A 331 -10.07 -5.80 21.27
CA MET A 331 -10.42 -4.38 21.46
C MET A 331 -11.73 -4.22 22.22
N LEU A 332 -12.74 -5.05 21.93
CA LEU A 332 -13.97 -5.11 22.74
C LEU A 332 -13.67 -5.47 24.22
N ALA A 333 -12.76 -6.43 24.46
CA ALA A 333 -12.34 -6.78 25.80
C ALA A 333 -11.63 -5.62 26.52
N ALA A 334 -10.74 -4.90 25.83
CA ALA A 334 -10.03 -3.74 26.37
C ALA A 334 -11.01 -2.63 26.79
N ASP A 335 -11.98 -2.29 25.92
CA ASP A 335 -13.02 -1.31 26.22
C ASP A 335 -13.92 -1.78 27.38
N ALA A 336 -14.29 -3.05 27.39
CA ALA A 336 -15.13 -3.64 28.42
C ALA A 336 -14.46 -3.62 29.81
N ILE A 337 -13.16 -3.92 29.87
CA ILE A 337 -12.35 -3.82 31.11
C ILE A 337 -12.36 -2.37 31.61
N GLU A 338 -12.11 -1.41 30.74
CA GLU A 338 -12.08 0.01 31.14
C GLU A 338 -13.43 0.52 31.63
N ARG A 339 -14.52 0.10 30.99
CA ARG A 339 -15.89 0.51 31.35
C ARG A 339 -16.52 -0.35 32.47
N GLY A 340 -15.89 -1.45 32.84
CA GLY A 340 -16.45 -2.42 33.80
C GLY A 340 -17.62 -3.23 33.23
N ASP A 341 -17.70 -3.38 31.90
CA ASP A 341 -18.77 -4.11 31.20
C ASP A 341 -18.45 -5.61 31.17
N LYS A 342 -18.97 -6.34 32.16
CA LYS A 342 -18.73 -7.79 32.30
C LYS A 342 -19.33 -8.59 31.14
N GLU A 343 -20.53 -8.21 30.68
CA GLU A 343 -21.21 -8.95 29.59
C GLU A 343 -20.42 -8.89 28.29
N MET A 344 -19.93 -7.72 27.93
CA MET A 344 -19.09 -7.56 26.76
C MET A 344 -17.74 -8.24 26.92
N LEU A 345 -17.14 -8.20 28.11
CA LEU A 345 -15.89 -8.92 28.40
C LEU A 345 -16.08 -10.44 28.25
N ASP A 346 -17.15 -11.00 28.80
CA ASP A 346 -17.49 -12.42 28.67
C ASP A 346 -17.76 -12.79 27.21
N THR A 347 -18.42 -11.92 26.44
CA THR A 347 -18.63 -12.09 24.99
C THR A 347 -17.31 -12.15 24.24
N ALA A 348 -16.41 -11.21 24.48
CA ALA A 348 -15.10 -11.15 23.83
C ALA A 348 -14.24 -12.38 24.18
N ILE A 349 -14.22 -12.80 25.45
CA ILE A 349 -13.55 -14.04 25.88
C ILE A 349 -14.16 -15.24 25.16
N GLY A 350 -15.49 -15.32 25.06
CA GLY A 350 -16.20 -16.40 24.36
C GLY A 350 -15.81 -16.54 22.88
N ILE A 351 -15.54 -15.43 22.19
CA ILE A 351 -15.04 -15.47 20.80
C ILE A 351 -13.67 -16.16 20.75
N PHE A 352 -12.75 -15.79 21.63
CA PHE A 352 -11.44 -16.43 21.73
C PHE A 352 -11.54 -17.93 22.09
N GLU A 353 -12.43 -18.29 23.02
CA GLU A 353 -12.68 -19.68 23.39
C GLU A 353 -13.23 -20.48 22.19
N SER A 354 -14.16 -19.89 21.41
CA SER A 354 -14.74 -20.52 20.23
C SER A 354 -13.71 -20.83 19.17
N TRP A 355 -12.75 -19.93 18.94
CA TRP A 355 -11.63 -20.19 18.03
C TRP A 355 -10.68 -21.25 18.59
N ALA A 356 -10.34 -21.18 19.88
CA ALA A 356 -9.44 -22.14 20.52
C ALA A 356 -10.02 -23.58 20.51
N ASP A 357 -11.35 -23.73 20.61
CA ASP A 357 -12.02 -25.04 20.55
C ASP A 357 -11.97 -25.70 19.18
N LYS A 358 -11.69 -24.94 18.11
CA LYS A 358 -11.54 -25.48 16.75
C LYS A 358 -10.15 -26.05 16.46
N GLN A 359 -9.18 -25.83 17.35
CA GLN A 359 -7.81 -26.29 17.16
C GLN A 359 -7.70 -27.80 17.22
N GLN A 360 -7.11 -28.42 16.20
CA GLN A 360 -6.86 -29.84 16.13
C GLN A 360 -5.70 -30.29 17.05
N LYS A 361 -5.50 -31.60 17.16
CA LYS A 361 -4.44 -32.17 18.01
C LYS A 361 -3.04 -31.78 17.53
N ASN A 362 -2.84 -31.62 16.21
CA ASN A 362 -1.58 -31.19 15.63
C ASN A 362 -1.34 -29.66 15.71
N GLY A 363 -2.25 -28.89 16.28
CA GLY A 363 -2.12 -27.44 16.43
C GLY A 363 -2.78 -26.62 15.31
N LEU A 364 -3.10 -27.21 14.17
CA LEU A 364 -3.75 -26.54 13.06
C LEU A 364 -5.27 -26.40 13.25
N LEU A 365 -5.89 -25.51 12.51
CA LEU A 365 -7.34 -25.33 12.48
C LEU A 365 -7.75 -24.67 11.16
N ARG A 366 -9.04 -24.75 10.81
CA ARG A 366 -9.60 -23.89 9.75
C ARG A 366 -9.60 -22.44 10.25
N THR A 367 -8.98 -21.56 9.48
CA THR A 367 -8.83 -20.14 9.82
C THR A 367 -10.00 -19.28 9.33
N GLN A 368 -10.80 -19.85 8.43
CA GLN A 368 -12.03 -19.24 7.89
C GLN A 368 -13.14 -20.29 7.83
N PHE A 369 -14.39 -19.87 8.01
CA PHE A 369 -15.57 -20.70 7.76
C PHE A 369 -16.81 -19.85 7.54
N GLN A 370 -17.79 -20.40 6.83
CA GLN A 370 -19.09 -19.77 6.60
C GLN A 370 -20.20 -20.54 7.33
N GLN A 371 -21.25 -19.82 7.72
CA GLN A 371 -22.36 -20.42 8.45
C GLN A 371 -23.11 -21.47 7.61
N TYR A 372 -23.33 -21.18 6.33
CA TYR A 372 -24.17 -22.00 5.45
C TYR A 372 -23.39 -22.97 4.57
N TYR A 373 -22.09 -22.78 4.44
CA TYR A 373 -21.21 -23.62 3.66
C TYR A 373 -20.06 -24.08 4.54
N GLU A 374 -20.20 -25.26 5.13
CA GLU A 374 -19.14 -25.85 6.00
C GLU A 374 -17.84 -26.16 5.22
N ALA A 375 -17.88 -26.04 3.91
CA ALA A 375 -16.75 -26.29 3.02
C ALA A 375 -16.79 -25.38 1.79
N GLU A 376 -15.63 -24.83 1.43
CA GLU A 376 -15.22 -24.65 0.03
C GLU A 376 -15.76 -23.46 -0.77
N ALA A 377 -16.17 -22.37 -0.19
CA ALA A 377 -16.71 -21.27 -1.00
C ALA A 377 -15.67 -20.33 -1.64
N TYR A 378 -14.37 -20.49 -1.35
CA TYR A 378 -13.32 -19.65 -1.91
C TYR A 378 -12.07 -20.45 -2.28
N ASP A 379 -11.18 -19.88 -3.12
CA ASP A 379 -9.83 -20.37 -3.44
C ASP A 379 -8.92 -20.58 -2.20
N PHE A 380 -9.44 -20.34 -1.00
CA PHE A 380 -8.79 -20.44 0.31
C PHE A 380 -9.23 -21.68 1.11
N ALA A 381 -9.49 -22.76 0.44
CA ALA A 381 -9.87 -24.03 1.09
C ALA A 381 -8.87 -24.48 2.17
N ASN A 382 -7.61 -24.08 2.03
CA ASN A 382 -6.52 -24.42 2.94
C ASN A 382 -6.19 -23.26 3.87
N PRO A 383 -6.04 -23.51 5.19
CA PRO A 383 -5.59 -22.51 6.15
C PRO A 383 -4.24 -21.90 5.75
N ASP A 384 -4.04 -20.66 6.12
CA ASP A 384 -2.90 -19.87 5.71
C ASP A 384 -2.09 -19.31 6.89
N VAL A 385 -0.82 -19.01 6.64
CA VAL A 385 0.11 -18.56 7.70
C VAL A 385 -0.13 -17.11 8.14
N CYS A 386 -0.86 -16.29 7.38
CA CYS A 386 -1.26 -14.96 7.83
C CYS A 386 -2.25 -15.09 9.01
N ASN A 387 -3.31 -15.85 8.81
CA ASN A 387 -4.30 -16.12 9.84
C ASN A 387 -3.71 -16.88 11.02
N PHE A 388 -2.83 -17.85 10.80
CA PHE A 388 -2.12 -18.53 11.88
C PHE A 388 -1.26 -17.57 12.69
N GLY A 389 -0.53 -16.67 12.02
CA GLY A 389 0.30 -15.67 12.68
C GLY A 389 -0.51 -14.69 13.53
N TRP A 390 -1.60 -14.15 12.99
CA TRP A 390 -2.53 -13.32 13.73
C TRP A 390 -3.17 -14.11 14.89
N GLY A 391 -3.58 -15.36 14.66
CA GLY A 391 -4.14 -16.21 15.70
C GLY A 391 -3.20 -16.41 16.88
N ALA A 392 -1.94 -16.79 16.64
CA ALA A 392 -0.95 -16.95 17.69
C ALA A 392 -0.64 -15.63 18.42
N ALA A 393 -0.52 -14.52 17.67
CA ALA A 393 -0.23 -13.22 18.26
C ALA A 393 -1.38 -12.72 19.13
N GLU A 394 -2.61 -12.74 18.63
CA GLU A 394 -3.76 -12.21 19.36
C GLU A 394 -4.16 -13.10 20.56
N MET A 395 -4.02 -14.42 20.46
CA MET A 395 -4.20 -15.33 21.61
C MET A 395 -3.17 -15.04 22.71
N SER A 396 -1.91 -14.82 22.36
CA SER A 396 -0.86 -14.45 23.31
C SER A 396 -1.10 -13.08 23.97
N ARG A 397 -1.49 -12.08 23.16
CA ARG A 397 -1.81 -10.72 23.62
C ARG A 397 -3.04 -10.69 24.54
N MET A 398 -4.09 -11.42 24.16
CA MET A 398 -5.30 -11.54 24.98
C MET A 398 -5.00 -12.23 26.32
N TYR A 399 -4.23 -13.32 26.31
CA TYR A 399 -3.77 -13.97 27.54
C TYR A 399 -3.03 -13.00 28.46
N THR A 400 -2.11 -12.22 27.93
CA THR A 400 -1.33 -11.23 28.69
C THR A 400 -2.26 -10.16 29.29
N MET A 401 -3.12 -9.55 28.48
CA MET A 401 -4.05 -8.51 28.90
C MET A 401 -4.98 -9.00 30.01
N LEU A 402 -5.60 -10.16 29.87
CA LEU A 402 -6.49 -10.71 30.87
C LEU A 402 -5.77 -11.01 32.20
N ARG A 403 -4.56 -11.57 32.13
CA ARG A 403 -3.76 -11.87 33.33
C ARG A 403 -3.36 -10.61 34.09
N GLU A 404 -3.05 -9.51 33.42
CA GLU A 404 -2.77 -8.20 34.02
C GLU A 404 -4.00 -7.68 34.83
N HIS A 405 -5.19 -8.12 34.45
CA HIS A 405 -6.44 -7.80 35.16
C HIS A 405 -6.96 -8.92 36.07
N GLY A 406 -6.09 -9.91 36.40
CA GLY A 406 -6.41 -10.99 37.33
C GLY A 406 -7.31 -12.09 36.75
N ILE A 407 -7.46 -12.18 35.44
CA ILE A 407 -8.28 -13.18 34.76
C ILE A 407 -7.37 -14.21 34.10
N GLU A 408 -7.40 -15.45 34.58
CA GLU A 408 -6.57 -16.54 34.08
C GLU A 408 -7.29 -17.35 32.97
N LYS A 409 -6.73 -17.34 31.77
CA LYS A 409 -7.20 -18.09 30.60
C LYS A 409 -6.06 -18.82 29.91
N PRO A 410 -5.44 -19.84 30.57
CA PRO A 410 -4.27 -20.54 30.02
C PRO A 410 -4.53 -21.19 28.66
N LYS A 411 -5.78 -21.50 28.31
CA LYS A 411 -6.21 -22.04 27.02
C LYS A 411 -5.71 -21.18 25.84
N PHE A 412 -5.64 -19.85 25.99
CA PHE A 412 -5.20 -18.96 24.94
C PHE A 412 -3.68 -19.06 24.69
N ARG A 413 -2.91 -19.09 25.80
CA ARG A 413 -1.47 -19.38 25.71
C ARG A 413 -1.22 -20.76 25.08
N ASP A 414 -1.95 -21.78 25.54
CA ASP A 414 -1.78 -23.16 25.10
C ASP A 414 -2.16 -23.34 23.62
N PHE A 415 -3.11 -22.56 23.12
CA PHE A 415 -3.42 -22.49 21.69
C PHE A 415 -2.22 -21.97 20.89
N ALA A 416 -1.65 -20.83 21.28
CA ALA A 416 -0.50 -20.23 20.61
C ALA A 416 0.72 -21.17 20.64
N VAL A 417 0.98 -21.79 21.78
CA VAL A 417 2.03 -22.79 21.95
C VAL A 417 1.89 -23.94 20.96
N LYS A 418 0.72 -24.59 20.91
CA LYS A 418 0.47 -25.73 20.04
C LYS A 418 0.64 -25.38 18.56
N LEU A 419 0.13 -24.22 18.16
CA LEU A 419 0.25 -23.73 16.79
C LEU A 419 1.70 -23.46 16.42
N CYS A 420 2.43 -22.74 17.26
CA CYS A 420 3.83 -22.41 17.05
C CYS A 420 4.73 -23.65 17.11
N ASP A 421 4.43 -24.65 17.95
CA ASP A 421 5.16 -25.93 18.00
C ASP A 421 5.11 -26.64 16.66
N PHE A 422 3.92 -26.75 16.05
CA PHE A 422 3.77 -27.32 14.73
C PHE A 422 4.71 -26.65 13.73
N PHE A 423 4.76 -25.33 13.68
CA PHE A 423 5.59 -24.60 12.72
C PHE A 423 7.07 -24.56 13.08
N CYS A 424 7.46 -24.74 14.34
CA CYS A 424 8.85 -24.98 14.71
C CYS A 424 9.37 -26.33 14.13
N GLU A 425 8.50 -27.36 14.17
CA GLU A 425 8.82 -28.70 13.65
C GLU A 425 8.79 -28.77 12.10
N HIS A 426 7.95 -27.94 11.45
CA HIS A 426 7.73 -27.98 10.00
C HIS A 426 8.37 -26.80 9.25
N TYR A 427 9.24 -26.01 9.89
CA TYR A 427 9.98 -24.95 9.24
C TYR A 427 10.90 -25.52 8.14
N SER A 428 10.89 -24.89 6.97
CA SER A 428 11.69 -25.30 5.83
C SER A 428 12.76 -24.27 5.46
N ASP A 429 14.02 -24.70 5.34
CA ASP A 429 15.10 -23.85 4.80
C ASP A 429 14.91 -23.48 3.33
N LYS A 430 14.00 -24.16 2.62
CA LYS A 430 13.71 -23.92 1.21
C LYS A 430 12.66 -22.84 0.99
N TYR A 431 11.62 -22.73 1.85
CA TYR A 431 10.49 -21.83 1.66
C TYR A 431 10.00 -21.16 2.96
N GLY A 432 10.73 -21.29 4.06
CA GLY A 432 10.32 -20.74 5.35
C GLY A 432 9.08 -21.45 5.90
N PHE A 433 8.03 -20.68 6.19
CA PHE A 433 6.74 -21.22 6.65
C PHE A 433 5.76 -21.54 5.53
N GLY A 434 6.07 -21.18 4.26
CA GLY A 434 5.12 -21.29 3.16
C GLY A 434 3.96 -20.29 3.28
N LYS A 435 2.91 -20.48 2.46
CA LYS A 435 1.68 -19.66 2.47
C LYS A 435 0.48 -20.44 3.01
N SER A 436 0.20 -21.63 2.48
CA SER A 436 -1.00 -22.41 2.85
C SER A 436 -0.67 -23.86 3.13
N TRP A 437 -1.45 -24.45 4.05
CA TRP A 437 -1.25 -25.79 4.58
C TRP A 437 -2.56 -26.57 4.60
N THR A 438 -2.50 -27.88 4.38
CA THR A 438 -3.64 -28.73 4.68
C THR A 438 -3.82 -28.90 6.20
N LEU A 439 -5.00 -29.32 6.64
CA LEU A 439 -5.24 -29.62 8.05
C LEU A 439 -4.44 -30.83 8.56
N GLU A 440 -4.01 -31.70 7.66
CA GLU A 440 -3.15 -32.84 7.94
C GLU A 440 -1.67 -32.44 8.10
N GLY A 441 -1.30 -31.21 7.74
CA GLY A 441 0.05 -30.68 7.95
C GLY A 441 0.95 -30.72 6.72
N GLU A 442 0.40 -30.71 5.51
CA GLU A 442 1.16 -30.60 4.26
C GLU A 442 1.18 -29.16 3.76
N CYS A 443 2.34 -28.63 3.40
CA CYS A 443 2.48 -27.32 2.76
C CYS A 443 2.07 -27.43 1.28
N VAL A 444 0.94 -26.81 0.91
CA VAL A 444 0.42 -26.83 -0.45
C VAL A 444 0.82 -25.60 -1.28
N MET A 445 1.15 -24.49 -0.63
CA MET A 445 1.65 -23.29 -1.29
C MET A 445 2.91 -22.78 -0.57
N PRO A 446 4.11 -23.07 -1.13
CA PRO A 446 5.37 -22.71 -0.45
C PRO A 446 5.84 -21.26 -0.72
N ASN A 447 5.19 -20.53 -1.63
CA ASN A 447 5.67 -19.25 -2.13
C ASN A 447 5.25 -18.05 -1.27
N GLY A 448 5.95 -16.93 -1.45
CA GLY A 448 5.62 -15.64 -0.88
C GLY A 448 6.31 -15.32 0.43
N SER A 449 6.24 -14.05 0.81
CA SER A 449 6.86 -13.49 2.02
C SER A 449 5.93 -13.50 3.23
N ILE A 450 4.72 -14.01 3.08
CA ILE A 450 3.61 -13.96 4.06
C ILE A 450 3.95 -14.61 5.42
N GLY A 451 4.96 -15.46 5.48
CA GLY A 451 5.43 -16.08 6.72
C GLY A 451 5.93 -15.10 7.79
N GLY A 452 6.11 -13.83 7.45
CA GLY A 452 6.37 -12.76 8.42
C GLY A 452 5.29 -12.65 9.50
N PHE A 453 4.02 -12.88 9.17
CA PHE A 453 2.93 -12.90 10.14
C PHE A 453 3.10 -14.01 11.18
N LEU A 454 3.51 -15.20 10.74
CA LEU A 454 3.75 -16.30 11.67
C LEU A 454 5.00 -16.06 12.54
N ALA A 455 6.05 -15.43 11.99
CA ALA A 455 7.20 -15.01 12.78
C ALA A 455 6.80 -14.03 13.89
N LEU A 456 5.86 -13.11 13.62
CA LEU A 456 5.28 -12.23 14.64
C LEU A 456 4.53 -13.04 15.70
N GLY A 457 3.69 -14.00 15.29
CA GLY A 457 2.99 -14.91 16.21
C GLY A 457 3.94 -15.68 17.11
N MET A 458 5.06 -16.15 16.58
CA MET A 458 6.10 -16.81 17.37
C MET A 458 6.76 -15.90 18.41
N LEU A 459 7.06 -14.66 18.06
CA LEU A 459 7.63 -13.70 19.00
C LEU A 459 6.66 -13.33 20.13
N GLU A 460 5.38 -13.18 19.83
CA GLU A 460 4.38 -12.97 20.87
C GLU A 460 4.20 -14.21 21.75
N THR A 461 4.29 -15.42 21.19
CA THR A 461 4.30 -16.67 21.96
C THR A 461 5.57 -16.79 22.82
N TYR A 462 6.73 -16.39 22.32
CA TYR A 462 7.95 -16.28 23.10
C TYR A 462 7.78 -15.32 24.30
N ARG A 463 7.14 -14.18 24.08
CA ARG A 463 6.95 -13.17 25.15
C ARG A 463 6.16 -13.73 26.33
N VAL A 464 5.17 -14.60 26.08
CA VAL A 464 4.35 -15.21 27.15
C VAL A 464 4.94 -16.47 27.75
N THR A 465 5.76 -17.23 26.99
CA THR A 465 6.32 -18.51 27.44
C THR A 465 7.76 -18.43 27.91
N LYS A 466 8.54 -17.49 27.34
CA LYS A 466 10.01 -17.39 27.45
C LYS A 466 10.75 -18.62 26.92
N ASP A 467 10.09 -19.47 26.13
CA ASP A 467 10.73 -20.61 25.46
C ASP A 467 11.48 -20.13 24.21
N LYS A 468 12.81 -20.25 24.27
CA LYS A 468 13.73 -19.76 23.24
C LYS A 468 13.51 -20.37 21.86
N LYS A 469 12.92 -21.57 21.77
CA LYS A 469 12.66 -22.19 20.46
C LYS A 469 11.84 -21.28 19.53
N TYR A 470 10.88 -20.51 20.08
CA TYR A 470 10.08 -19.56 19.28
C TYR A 470 10.87 -18.36 18.83
N LEU A 471 11.74 -17.81 19.70
CA LEU A 471 12.68 -16.74 19.35
C LEU A 471 13.66 -17.20 18.25
N ASP A 472 14.27 -18.36 18.43
CA ASP A 472 15.26 -18.91 17.49
C ASP A 472 14.63 -19.19 16.10
N THR A 473 13.39 -19.71 16.09
CA THR A 473 12.64 -19.94 14.84
C THR A 473 12.24 -18.63 14.17
N ALA A 474 11.82 -17.62 14.93
CA ALA A 474 11.52 -16.29 14.39
C ALA A 474 12.77 -15.60 13.81
N ILE A 475 13.93 -15.72 14.46
CA ILE A 475 15.22 -15.24 13.95
C ILE A 475 15.55 -15.94 12.61
N LYS A 476 15.42 -17.27 12.57
CA LYS A 476 15.69 -18.06 11.38
C LYS A 476 14.76 -17.64 10.22
N ALA A 477 13.47 -17.46 10.48
CA ALA A 477 12.50 -17.01 9.51
C ALA A 477 12.77 -15.57 9.03
N CYS A 478 13.06 -14.65 9.93
CA CYS A 478 13.41 -13.29 9.61
C CYS A 478 14.63 -13.25 8.67
N ASN A 479 15.72 -13.96 9.00
CA ASN A 479 16.89 -14.07 8.14
C ASN A 479 16.55 -14.62 6.75
N PHE A 480 15.75 -15.68 6.69
CA PHE A 480 15.33 -16.30 5.44
C PHE A 480 14.59 -15.32 4.51
N TYR A 481 13.54 -14.65 5.02
CA TYR A 481 12.72 -13.77 4.21
C TYR A 481 13.45 -12.49 3.82
N TYR A 482 14.32 -11.92 4.68
CA TYR A 482 15.15 -10.79 4.28
C TYR A 482 16.12 -11.15 3.16
N ASN A 483 16.87 -12.22 3.30
CA ASN A 483 17.85 -12.64 2.28
C ASN A 483 17.18 -12.99 0.94
N ARG A 484 15.98 -13.59 0.97
CA ARG A 484 15.28 -13.99 -0.23
C ARG A 484 14.56 -12.81 -0.91
N ASP A 485 13.89 -11.96 -0.15
CA ASP A 485 12.91 -11.00 -0.64
C ASP A 485 13.23 -9.54 -0.27
N LEU A 486 13.19 -9.18 1.01
CA LEU A 486 13.26 -7.78 1.46
C LEU A 486 14.59 -7.10 1.11
N ASP A 487 15.73 -7.80 1.17
CA ASP A 487 17.01 -7.23 0.73
C ASP A 487 17.03 -6.95 -0.79
N LYS A 488 16.03 -7.43 -1.52
CA LYS A 488 15.82 -7.12 -2.94
C LYS A 488 14.67 -6.13 -3.17
N PHE A 489 14.19 -5.49 -2.13
CA PHE A 489 13.05 -4.56 -2.18
C PHE A 489 11.79 -5.20 -2.79
N ILE A 490 11.43 -6.41 -2.35
CA ILE A 490 10.27 -7.17 -2.81
C ILE A 490 9.61 -7.85 -1.61
N CYS A 491 8.27 -7.79 -1.54
CA CYS A 491 7.42 -8.67 -0.74
C CYS A 491 6.29 -9.18 -1.62
N SER A 492 5.81 -10.39 -1.36
CA SER A 492 4.80 -11.00 -2.21
C SER A 492 3.85 -11.93 -1.47
N ALA A 493 2.69 -12.13 -2.06
CA ALA A 493 1.66 -13.07 -1.64
C ALA A 493 1.04 -12.80 -0.26
N GLY A 494 1.01 -11.53 0.18
CA GLY A 494 0.42 -11.10 1.44
C GLY A 494 -1.07 -10.98 1.37
N ALA A 495 -1.58 -10.31 0.36
CA ALA A 495 -3.00 -10.36 0.07
C ALA A 495 -3.38 -11.80 -0.30
N LEU A 496 -4.21 -12.45 0.53
CA LEU A 496 -4.48 -13.89 0.42
C LEU A 496 -5.16 -14.27 -0.89
N ASP A 497 -5.89 -13.34 -1.48
CA ASP A 497 -6.64 -13.49 -2.73
C ASP A 497 -5.80 -13.25 -4.00
N CYS A 498 -4.50 -12.95 -3.86
CA CYS A 498 -3.59 -12.78 -4.98
C CYS A 498 -2.19 -13.38 -4.72
N GLN A 499 -1.41 -13.52 -5.79
CA GLN A 499 -0.01 -13.98 -5.75
C GLN A 499 0.96 -12.83 -6.07
N SER A 500 0.46 -11.60 -5.99
CA SER A 500 1.17 -10.41 -6.43
C SER A 500 2.22 -9.92 -5.44
N ILE A 501 2.99 -8.96 -5.90
CA ILE A 501 3.82 -8.11 -5.05
C ILE A 501 2.90 -7.12 -4.34
N ASP A 502 3.08 -6.93 -3.05
CA ASP A 502 2.18 -6.18 -2.19
C ASP A 502 2.89 -5.50 -1.01
N LYS A 503 2.16 -4.63 -0.31
CA LYS A 503 2.64 -3.96 0.90
C LYS A 503 2.43 -4.78 2.17
N GLU A 504 1.40 -5.61 2.22
CA GLU A 504 0.89 -6.19 3.47
C GLU A 504 1.90 -7.11 4.13
N THR A 505 2.65 -7.87 3.33
CA THR A 505 3.72 -8.73 3.83
C THR A 505 4.90 -7.99 4.45
N ALA A 506 5.11 -6.71 4.14
CA ALA A 506 6.18 -5.93 4.78
C ALA A 506 5.84 -5.55 6.23
N TYR A 507 4.56 -5.35 6.53
CA TYR A 507 4.10 -4.94 7.86
C TYR A 507 4.60 -5.83 9.01
N PRO A 508 4.41 -7.16 9.00
CA PRO A 508 4.89 -7.99 10.08
C PRO A 508 6.41 -7.95 10.23
N PHE A 509 7.16 -7.75 9.15
CA PHE A 509 8.62 -7.65 9.23
C PHE A 509 9.11 -6.38 9.90
N ILE A 510 8.35 -5.29 9.88
CA ILE A 510 8.69 -4.11 10.70
C ILE A 510 8.61 -4.50 12.18
N TYR A 511 7.50 -5.09 12.63
CA TYR A 511 7.34 -5.54 14.01
C TYR A 511 8.32 -6.63 14.42
N VAL A 512 8.45 -7.68 13.61
CA VAL A 512 9.41 -8.78 13.87
C VAL A 512 10.81 -8.23 14.09
N SER A 513 11.26 -7.34 13.20
CA SER A 513 12.61 -6.77 13.31
C SER A 513 12.76 -5.88 14.54
N LEU A 514 11.75 -5.07 14.88
CA LEU A 514 11.78 -4.23 16.10
C LEU A 514 11.81 -5.09 17.37
N ILE A 515 11.00 -6.15 17.44
CA ILE A 515 11.00 -7.06 18.59
C ILE A 515 12.36 -7.79 18.70
N LEU A 516 12.92 -8.23 17.58
CA LEU A 516 14.24 -8.87 17.57
C LEU A 516 15.35 -7.90 18.01
N PHE A 517 15.25 -6.62 17.60
CA PHE A 517 16.17 -5.59 18.11
C PHE A 517 16.04 -5.41 19.62
N GLU A 518 14.82 -5.38 20.16
CA GLU A 518 14.59 -5.29 21.60
C GLU A 518 15.15 -6.49 22.38
N GLU A 519 14.98 -7.70 21.85
CA GLU A 519 15.37 -8.94 22.56
C GLU A 519 16.86 -9.25 22.42
N THR A 520 17.52 -8.82 21.33
CA THR A 520 18.92 -9.18 21.04
C THR A 520 19.90 -8.01 21.19
N GLY A 521 19.44 -6.77 21.00
CA GLY A 521 20.30 -5.58 20.92
C GLY A 521 21.10 -5.46 19.61
N GLU A 522 20.88 -6.35 18.65
CA GLU A 522 21.63 -6.37 17.39
C GLU A 522 21.14 -5.34 16.39
N GLN A 523 22.01 -4.40 15.98
CA GLN A 523 21.71 -3.29 15.08
C GLN A 523 21.13 -3.74 13.73
N ILE A 524 21.49 -4.91 13.25
CA ILE A 524 20.99 -5.45 11.98
C ILE A 524 19.43 -5.51 11.96
N TYR A 525 18.81 -5.77 13.09
CA TYR A 525 17.35 -5.83 13.16
C TYR A 525 16.70 -4.45 13.10
N LEU A 526 17.32 -3.42 13.67
CA LEU A 526 16.85 -2.05 13.50
C LEU A 526 16.99 -1.58 12.04
N ASP A 527 18.08 -1.92 11.36
CA ASP A 527 18.26 -1.61 9.94
C ASP A 527 17.27 -2.38 9.05
N ARG A 528 16.94 -3.61 9.41
CA ARG A 528 15.89 -4.40 8.76
C ARG A 528 14.51 -3.79 8.97
N ALA A 529 14.19 -3.32 10.17
CA ALA A 529 12.93 -2.63 10.43
C ALA A 529 12.78 -1.38 9.55
N LYS A 530 13.87 -0.57 9.40
CA LYS A 530 13.86 0.56 8.46
C LYS A 530 13.65 0.11 7.01
N LYS A 531 14.34 -0.93 6.57
CA LYS A 531 14.17 -1.48 5.21
C LYS A 531 12.72 -1.89 4.94
N ALA A 532 12.10 -2.66 5.84
CA ALA A 532 10.71 -3.07 5.72
C ALA A 532 9.75 -1.87 5.72
N ALA A 533 10.02 -0.84 6.56
CA ALA A 533 9.24 0.38 6.61
C ALA A 533 9.37 1.23 5.34
N TYR A 534 10.56 1.36 4.75
CA TYR A 534 10.73 2.02 3.46
C TYR A 534 10.02 1.26 2.34
N TYR A 535 10.10 -0.07 2.34
CA TYR A 535 9.33 -0.85 1.37
C TYR A 535 7.83 -0.64 1.54
N PHE A 536 7.31 -0.74 2.76
CA PHE A 536 5.90 -0.46 3.05
C PHE A 536 5.50 0.94 2.58
N PHE A 537 6.31 1.95 2.90
CA PHE A 537 6.00 3.34 2.56
C PHE A 537 6.15 3.65 1.06
N SER A 538 6.82 2.82 0.27
CA SER A 538 6.85 2.94 -1.19
C SER A 538 5.48 2.72 -1.86
N TRP A 539 4.52 2.18 -1.11
CA TRP A 539 3.13 2.02 -1.50
C TRP A 539 2.23 3.18 -1.07
N ALA A 540 2.77 4.18 -0.37
CA ALA A 540 2.01 5.34 0.09
C ALA A 540 1.94 6.43 -0.98
N PHE A 541 0.79 7.10 -1.06
CA PHE A 541 0.62 8.30 -1.86
C PHE A 541 1.18 9.51 -1.14
N HIS A 542 2.05 10.26 -1.81
CA HIS A 542 2.72 11.44 -1.26
C HIS A 542 1.97 12.75 -1.57
N TYR A 543 0.98 12.70 -2.43
CA TYR A 543 0.24 13.84 -2.94
C TYR A 543 -1.25 13.53 -3.04
N ASP A 544 -2.07 14.54 -3.28
CA ASP A 544 -3.47 14.38 -3.57
C ASP A 544 -3.68 14.22 -5.08
N VAL A 545 -4.21 13.07 -5.47
CA VAL A 545 -4.52 12.77 -6.88
C VAL A 545 -5.65 13.68 -7.36
N LEU A 546 -5.47 14.33 -8.51
CA LEU A 546 -6.51 15.10 -9.17
C LEU A 546 -7.45 14.15 -9.93
N TYR A 547 -8.65 13.98 -9.42
CA TYR A 547 -9.74 13.29 -10.10
C TYR A 547 -10.75 14.27 -10.66
N GLY A 548 -11.55 13.84 -11.65
CA GLY A 548 -12.64 14.64 -12.19
C GLY A 548 -13.70 15.00 -11.13
N GLU A 549 -14.49 16.04 -11.38
CA GLU A 549 -15.55 16.51 -10.47
C GLU A 549 -16.62 15.44 -10.21
N ASP A 550 -16.82 14.50 -11.13
CA ASP A 550 -17.75 13.38 -11.05
C ASP A 550 -17.20 12.18 -10.27
N SER A 551 -15.91 12.18 -9.92
CA SER A 551 -15.33 11.11 -9.11
C SER A 551 -15.79 11.18 -7.65
N GLU A 552 -15.92 10.04 -7.01
CA GLU A 552 -16.30 9.98 -5.60
C GLU A 552 -15.23 10.55 -4.67
N PHE A 553 -13.96 10.45 -5.03
CA PHE A 553 -12.89 11.14 -4.29
C PHE A 553 -13.16 12.64 -4.20
N THR A 554 -13.50 13.27 -5.32
CA THR A 554 -13.78 14.71 -5.38
C THR A 554 -15.09 15.03 -4.66
N GLN A 555 -16.14 14.25 -4.89
CA GLN A 555 -17.45 14.46 -4.26
C GLN A 555 -17.42 14.34 -2.73
N TYR A 556 -16.59 13.44 -2.19
CA TYR A 556 -16.43 13.24 -0.74
C TYR A 556 -15.25 14.01 -0.15
N GLY A 557 -14.52 14.79 -0.94
CA GLY A 557 -13.36 15.54 -0.50
C GLY A 557 -12.26 14.66 0.10
N TYR A 558 -12.07 13.46 -0.48
CA TYR A 558 -11.10 12.51 0.03
C TYR A 558 -9.68 12.85 -0.42
N HIS A 559 -8.75 12.93 0.52
CA HIS A 559 -7.32 13.10 0.28
C HIS A 559 -6.64 11.75 0.07
N THR A 560 -5.91 11.57 -1.03
CA THR A 560 -5.15 10.34 -1.27
C THR A 560 -3.82 10.32 -0.51
N LYS A 561 -3.30 11.49 -0.14
CA LYS A 561 -2.05 11.64 0.63
C LYS A 561 -2.07 10.78 1.90
N GLY A 562 -1.03 9.97 2.10
CA GLY A 562 -0.94 9.01 3.21
C GLY A 562 -1.69 7.70 3.00
N GLY A 563 -2.59 7.62 2.00
CA GLY A 563 -3.24 6.37 1.62
C GLY A 563 -2.25 5.39 0.98
N THR A 564 -2.49 4.10 1.12
CA THR A 564 -1.60 3.06 0.63
C THR A 564 -2.23 2.23 -0.47
N ALA A 565 -1.52 1.99 -1.58
CA ALA A 565 -1.94 1.02 -2.59
C ALA A 565 -1.85 -0.40 -2.03
N ILE A 566 -2.73 -1.28 -2.46
CA ILE A 566 -2.81 -2.66 -1.93
C ILE A 566 -1.70 -3.53 -2.51
N SER A 567 -1.71 -3.72 -3.82
CA SER A 567 -0.78 -4.61 -4.52
C SER A 567 -0.73 -4.31 -6.01
N THR A 568 0.17 -4.97 -6.73
CA THR A 568 0.26 -4.85 -8.20
C THR A 568 -0.93 -5.45 -8.96
N GLU A 569 -1.82 -6.17 -8.29
CA GLU A 569 -3.06 -6.72 -8.86
C GLU A 569 -4.34 -6.04 -8.34
N HIS A 570 -4.27 -5.40 -7.17
CA HIS A 570 -5.35 -4.65 -6.56
C HIS A 570 -5.05 -3.15 -6.63
N HIS A 571 -5.52 -2.50 -7.69
CA HIS A 571 -5.29 -1.08 -7.95
C HIS A 571 -6.28 -0.22 -7.16
N ALA A 572 -6.16 -0.27 -5.84
CA ALA A 572 -6.97 0.49 -4.91
C ALA A 572 -6.08 1.14 -3.84
N ILE A 573 -6.55 2.25 -3.32
CA ILE A 573 -5.97 2.94 -2.16
C ILE A 573 -6.82 2.54 -0.96
N ASP A 574 -6.21 2.05 0.09
CA ASP A 574 -6.88 1.58 1.30
C ASP A 574 -6.43 2.29 2.57
N SER A 575 -7.16 2.04 3.66
CA SER A 575 -6.85 2.55 5.00
C SER A 575 -5.86 1.65 5.79
N TRP A 576 -5.24 0.67 5.14
CA TRP A 576 -4.35 -0.30 5.78
C TRP A 576 -3.10 0.33 6.38
N GLY A 577 -2.72 1.53 5.94
CA GLY A 577 -1.67 2.34 6.56
C GLY A 577 -1.87 2.54 8.07
N SER A 578 -3.11 2.49 8.58
CA SER A 578 -3.38 2.54 10.03
C SER A 578 -2.68 1.43 10.82
N ALA A 579 -2.52 0.24 10.26
CA ALA A 579 -1.82 -0.86 10.92
C ALA A 579 -0.32 -0.56 11.12
N ALA A 580 0.29 0.22 10.22
CA ALA A 580 1.70 0.56 10.26
C ALA A 580 2.05 1.76 11.17
N VAL A 581 1.08 2.46 11.70
CA VAL A 581 1.30 3.66 12.53
C VAL A 581 2.18 3.34 13.76
N THR A 582 1.79 2.38 14.58
CA THR A 582 2.57 2.01 15.78
C THR A 582 4.02 1.59 15.44
N PRO A 583 4.30 0.70 14.48
CA PRO A 583 5.69 0.35 14.17
C PRO A 583 6.51 1.52 13.59
N PHE A 584 5.89 2.48 12.89
CA PHE A 584 6.59 3.69 12.45
C PHE A 584 6.93 4.61 13.64
N LEU A 585 6.06 4.74 14.62
CA LEU A 585 6.36 5.48 15.85
C LEU A 585 7.47 4.80 16.68
N LEU A 586 7.47 3.46 16.74
CA LEU A 586 8.57 2.71 17.35
C LEU A 586 9.90 2.94 16.62
N LEU A 587 9.90 3.01 15.29
CA LEU A 587 11.08 3.40 14.52
C LEU A 587 11.55 4.80 14.87
N ALA A 588 10.66 5.76 15.01
CA ALA A 588 11.00 7.11 15.46
C ALA A 588 11.65 7.08 16.86
N HIS A 589 11.06 6.31 17.77
CA HIS A 589 11.61 6.14 19.14
C HIS A 589 13.05 5.60 19.13
N TYR A 590 13.32 4.54 18.35
CA TYR A 590 14.64 3.90 18.33
C TYR A 590 15.68 4.63 17.49
N THR A 591 15.25 5.40 16.48
CA THR A 591 16.17 6.09 15.56
C THR A 591 16.37 7.56 15.88
N GLY A 592 15.44 8.18 16.63
CA GLY A 592 15.37 9.63 16.81
C GLY A 592 15.03 10.40 15.53
N ASP A 593 14.49 9.73 14.50
CA ASP A 593 14.16 10.31 13.20
C ASP A 593 12.67 10.65 13.11
N ASP A 594 12.35 11.93 13.21
CA ASP A 594 10.99 12.47 13.18
C ASP A 594 10.26 12.25 11.84
N ARG A 595 10.96 11.88 10.77
CA ARG A 595 10.32 11.56 9.49
C ARG A 595 9.38 10.37 9.62
N TRP A 596 9.68 9.41 10.49
CA TRP A 596 8.80 8.28 10.77
C TRP A 596 7.49 8.71 11.45
N VAL A 597 7.55 9.71 12.34
CA VAL A 597 6.34 10.31 12.95
C VAL A 597 5.48 10.99 11.90
N LYS A 598 6.08 11.80 11.01
CA LYS A 598 5.33 12.49 9.94
C LYS A 598 4.62 11.49 9.02
N ARG A 599 5.29 10.40 8.63
CA ARG A 599 4.71 9.30 7.83
C ARG A 599 3.56 8.60 8.55
N ALA A 600 3.74 8.29 9.84
CA ALA A 600 2.70 7.71 10.68
C ALA A 600 1.47 8.62 10.76
N HIS A 601 1.66 9.93 10.94
CA HIS A 601 0.57 10.91 10.95
C HIS A 601 -0.19 10.97 9.64
N ALA A 602 0.50 11.01 8.49
CA ALA A 602 -0.14 11.03 7.18
C ALA A 602 -1.00 9.77 6.95
N MET A 603 -0.45 8.60 7.24
CA MET A 603 -1.18 7.33 7.13
C MET A 603 -2.39 7.26 8.06
N TRP A 604 -2.25 7.76 9.31
CA TRP A 604 -3.37 7.83 10.24
C TRP A 604 -4.47 8.77 9.74
N ALA A 605 -4.13 10.01 9.40
CA ALA A 605 -5.09 11.00 8.94
C ALA A 605 -5.83 10.53 7.69
N ASN A 606 -5.14 9.86 6.76
CA ASN A 606 -5.76 9.24 5.60
C ASN A 606 -6.73 8.12 6.02
N ALA A 607 -6.30 7.22 6.88
CA ALA A 607 -7.04 6.00 7.23
C ALA A 607 -8.39 6.28 7.92
N ILE A 608 -8.57 7.44 8.53
CA ILE A 608 -9.79 7.78 9.28
C ILE A 608 -10.82 8.59 8.48
N GLN A 609 -10.52 9.01 7.25
CA GLN A 609 -11.40 9.88 6.45
C GLN A 609 -12.74 9.25 6.08
N GLY A 610 -12.74 7.95 5.82
CA GLY A 610 -13.93 7.23 5.34
C GLY A 610 -14.83 6.67 6.44
N ILE A 611 -14.55 6.93 7.73
CA ILE A 611 -15.32 6.39 8.85
C ILE A 611 -16.75 6.93 8.83
N ALA A 612 -17.74 6.04 8.91
CA ALA A 612 -19.14 6.43 9.06
C ALA A 612 -19.37 7.02 10.46
N SER A 613 -19.69 8.30 10.51
CA SER A 613 -20.11 9.06 11.70
C SER A 613 -21.54 9.53 11.53
N GLU A 614 -22.12 10.17 12.55
CA GLU A 614 -23.47 10.73 12.44
C GLU A 614 -23.57 11.76 11.30
N ASP A 615 -22.51 12.52 11.05
CA ASP A 615 -22.46 13.55 10.00
C ASP A 615 -22.12 12.95 8.61
N ASN A 616 -21.56 11.73 8.53
CA ASN A 616 -21.09 11.10 7.30
C ASN A 616 -21.56 9.63 7.22
N ARG A 617 -22.81 9.37 7.52
CA ARG A 617 -23.34 8.00 7.62
C ARG A 617 -23.85 7.44 6.29
N THR A 618 -24.33 8.32 5.43
CA THR A 618 -24.93 7.92 4.16
C THR A 618 -23.90 7.93 3.04
N PHE A 619 -23.86 6.84 2.28
CA PHE A 619 -22.97 6.65 1.14
C PHE A 619 -23.75 6.00 0.00
N HIS A 620 -23.68 6.51 -1.23
CA HIS A 620 -24.52 6.08 -2.34
C HIS A 620 -26.02 6.01 -2.01
N GLY A 621 -26.52 6.94 -1.18
CA GLY A 621 -27.90 6.91 -0.72
C GLY A 621 -28.21 5.82 0.31
N GLN A 622 -27.21 5.08 0.79
CA GLN A 622 -27.37 4.01 1.78
C GLN A 622 -26.72 4.38 3.11
N MET A 623 -27.41 4.02 4.18
CA MET A 623 -26.94 4.21 5.53
C MET A 623 -25.93 3.12 5.89
N ARG A 624 -24.76 3.54 6.38
CA ARG A 624 -23.72 2.64 6.88
C ARG A 624 -23.83 2.47 8.41
N PRO A 625 -23.46 1.31 8.99
CA PRO A 625 -23.27 1.19 10.45
C PRO A 625 -22.26 2.24 10.94
N LEU A 626 -22.51 2.82 12.11
CA LEU A 626 -21.57 3.75 12.74
C LEU A 626 -20.20 3.08 12.91
N GLY A 627 -19.15 3.82 12.63
CA GLY A 627 -17.78 3.35 12.69
C GLY A 627 -17.33 2.44 11.54
N SER A 628 -18.24 2.01 10.67
CA SER A 628 -17.86 1.26 9.47
C SER A 628 -17.07 2.12 8.51
N GLN A 629 -16.28 1.48 7.66
CA GLN A 629 -15.51 2.14 6.62
C GLN A 629 -15.45 1.24 5.40
N ASN A 630 -15.55 1.85 4.23
CA ASN A 630 -15.31 1.15 2.98
C ASN A 630 -13.85 0.69 2.93
N GLU A 631 -13.60 -0.48 2.37
CA GLU A 631 -12.28 -1.10 2.30
C GLU A 631 -11.24 -0.16 1.67
N GLY A 632 -11.64 0.58 0.65
CA GLY A 632 -10.76 1.52 -0.02
C GLY A 632 -11.41 2.16 -1.23
N PHE A 633 -10.58 2.89 -1.97
CA PHE A 633 -10.95 3.53 -3.21
C PHE A 633 -10.26 2.85 -4.38
N PHE A 634 -10.98 2.58 -5.44
CA PHE A 634 -10.39 2.09 -6.66
C PHE A 634 -9.87 3.25 -7.52
N GLN A 635 -8.64 3.15 -7.95
CA GLN A 635 -8.05 4.04 -8.95
C GLN A 635 -8.73 3.86 -10.32
N CYS A 636 -9.33 2.70 -10.53
CA CYS A 636 -10.26 2.41 -11.60
C CYS A 636 -11.35 1.53 -11.00
N ARG A 637 -12.55 1.51 -11.55
CA ARG A 637 -13.62 0.68 -11.02
C ARG A 637 -13.19 -0.78 -10.90
N TRP A 638 -13.37 -1.34 -9.72
CA TRP A 638 -13.25 -2.77 -9.45
C TRP A 638 -14.20 -3.61 -10.30
N THR A 639 -15.32 -3.05 -10.76
CA THR A 639 -16.33 -3.85 -11.41
C THR A 639 -15.88 -4.25 -12.81
N LYS A 640 -16.02 -5.54 -13.11
CA LYS A 640 -15.94 -6.12 -14.47
C LYS A 640 -16.81 -5.38 -15.50
N TYR A 641 -17.60 -4.41 -15.08
CA TYR A 641 -18.73 -3.90 -15.83
C TYR A 641 -18.49 -2.55 -16.49
N ARG A 642 -17.52 -1.76 -15.98
CA ARG A 642 -17.13 -0.49 -16.61
C ARG A 642 -15.67 -0.14 -16.32
N PRO A 643 -14.72 -0.84 -16.89
CA PRO A 643 -13.32 -0.48 -16.77
C PRO A 643 -13.01 0.66 -17.76
N THR A 644 -13.52 1.86 -17.52
CA THR A 644 -13.17 3.04 -18.30
C THR A 644 -12.32 3.97 -17.45
N CYS A 645 -11.35 4.64 -18.06
CA CYS A 645 -10.52 5.64 -17.41
C CYS A 645 -11.34 6.83 -16.87
N GLU A 646 -12.51 7.05 -17.44
CA GLU A 646 -13.45 8.11 -17.07
C GLU A 646 -14.09 7.91 -15.70
N GLU A 647 -14.00 6.70 -15.14
CA GLU A 647 -14.65 6.33 -13.87
C GLU A 647 -13.67 6.04 -12.74
N ARG A 648 -12.49 6.66 -12.76
CA ARG A 648 -11.50 6.55 -11.70
C ARG A 648 -11.95 7.26 -10.41
N GLY A 649 -11.45 6.80 -9.28
CA GLY A 649 -11.71 7.43 -8.00
C GLY A 649 -13.07 7.08 -7.39
N HIS A 650 -13.48 5.82 -7.42
CA HIS A 650 -14.70 5.32 -6.81
C HIS A 650 -14.45 4.47 -5.56
N TYR A 651 -15.36 4.56 -4.60
CA TYR A 651 -15.33 3.72 -3.41
C TYR A 651 -15.63 2.25 -3.70
N ASN A 652 -14.97 1.37 -2.96
CA ASN A 652 -15.42 0.01 -2.76
C ASN A 652 -16.65 -0.01 -1.84
N ASP A 653 -17.63 -0.85 -2.14
CA ASP A 653 -18.85 -1.00 -1.34
C ASP A 653 -18.72 -1.97 -0.15
N CYS A 654 -17.57 -2.67 0.00
CA CYS A 654 -17.30 -3.53 1.14
C CYS A 654 -16.98 -2.72 2.40
N LEU A 655 -17.68 -3.03 3.50
CA LEU A 655 -17.45 -2.44 4.81
C LEU A 655 -16.67 -3.44 5.66
N CYS A 656 -15.32 -3.41 5.56
CA CYS A 656 -14.47 -4.43 6.14
C CYS A 656 -14.26 -4.28 7.64
N ALA A 657 -14.23 -5.41 8.35
CA ALA A 657 -14.00 -5.47 9.78
C ALA A 657 -12.58 -5.03 10.18
N TRP A 658 -11.57 -5.35 9.34
CA TRP A 658 -10.17 -5.04 9.64
C TRP A 658 -9.89 -3.54 9.80
N SER A 659 -10.59 -2.69 9.07
CA SER A 659 -10.34 -1.24 9.10
C SER A 659 -10.59 -0.66 10.50
N GLY A 660 -11.67 -1.06 11.17
CA GLY A 660 -11.96 -0.70 12.56
C GLY A 660 -10.94 -1.28 13.54
N ALA A 661 -10.59 -2.56 13.36
CA ALA A 661 -9.66 -3.28 14.24
C ALA A 661 -8.28 -2.62 14.28
N TYR A 662 -7.69 -2.29 13.15
CA TYR A 662 -6.35 -1.67 13.10
C TYR A 662 -6.32 -0.27 13.70
N ARG A 663 -7.36 0.53 13.49
CA ARG A 663 -7.45 1.85 14.11
C ARG A 663 -7.52 1.75 15.64
N MET A 664 -8.34 0.84 16.17
CA MET A 664 -8.42 0.60 17.60
C MET A 664 -7.11 0.04 18.17
N MET A 665 -6.44 -0.88 17.45
CA MET A 665 -5.13 -1.40 17.86
C MET A 665 -4.11 -0.26 18.00
N THR A 666 -4.04 0.62 17.01
CA THR A 666 -3.14 1.78 17.05
C THR A 666 -3.40 2.67 18.27
N LEU A 667 -4.66 2.97 18.57
CA LEU A 667 -5.01 3.80 19.73
C LEU A 667 -4.76 3.07 21.06
N TYR A 668 -5.02 1.76 21.10
CA TYR A 668 -4.71 0.94 22.27
C TYR A 668 -3.20 0.91 22.54
N ASP A 669 -2.38 0.69 21.52
CA ASP A 669 -0.92 0.70 21.64
C ASP A 669 -0.39 2.05 22.14
N GLN A 670 -0.94 3.18 21.61
CA GLN A 670 -0.61 4.53 22.11
C GLN A 670 -0.91 4.72 23.59
N LYS A 671 -1.90 4.02 24.12
CA LYS A 671 -2.30 4.09 25.52
C LYS A 671 -1.41 3.23 26.43
N VAL A 672 -1.03 2.04 25.98
CA VAL A 672 -0.38 1.03 26.83
C VAL A 672 1.12 0.85 26.61
N ASN A 673 1.65 1.27 25.46
CA ASN A 673 3.06 1.12 25.12
C ASN A 673 3.83 2.40 25.46
N GLU A 674 4.58 2.39 26.56
CA GLU A 674 5.35 3.54 27.07
C GLU A 674 6.34 4.14 26.04
N LYS A 675 6.77 3.38 25.01
CA LYS A 675 7.71 3.85 23.99
C LYS A 675 7.06 4.77 22.95
N VAL A 676 5.76 4.65 22.78
CA VAL A 676 4.98 5.43 21.79
C VAL A 676 3.84 6.19 22.43
N LYS A 677 3.72 6.11 23.76
CA LYS A 677 2.69 6.78 24.51
C LYS A 677 2.71 8.28 24.23
N ASP A 678 1.55 8.83 23.95
CA ASP A 678 1.31 10.25 23.70
C ASP A 678 2.07 10.85 22.49
N MET A 679 2.89 10.07 21.75
CA MET A 679 3.58 10.58 20.56
C MET A 679 2.60 11.11 19.50
N PHE A 680 1.38 10.64 19.52
CA PHE A 680 0.33 10.96 18.56
C PHE A 680 -0.64 12.05 19.06
N LEU A 681 -0.83 12.15 20.38
CA LEU A 681 -1.87 12.97 21.01
C LEU A 681 -1.43 14.40 21.31
N GLU A 682 -0.12 14.67 21.41
CA GLU A 682 0.42 15.98 21.83
C GLU A 682 0.70 16.98 20.71
N ARG A 683 0.63 16.58 19.44
CA ARG A 683 0.81 17.50 18.32
C ARG A 683 -0.53 18.16 17.95
N LYS A 684 -0.82 19.26 18.62
CA LYS A 684 -1.84 20.25 18.23
C LYS A 684 -1.34 21.09 17.08
#